data_22251c5013cba0db281ca876ee3c2fbb
#
_entry.id   22251c5013cba0db281ca876ee3c2fbb
#
_cell.length_a   1.000
_cell.length_b   1.000
_cell.length_c   1.000
_cell.angle_alpha   90.00
_cell.angle_beta   90.00
_cell.angle_gamma   90.00
#
_symmetry.space_group_name_H-M   'P 1'
#
loop_
_entity.id
_entity.type
_entity.pdbx_description
1 polymer ?
#
loop_
_entity_poly.entity_id
_entity_poly.type
_entity_poly.pdbx_seq_one_letter_code
_entity_poly.pdbx_strand_id
1 'polypeptide(L)'
;MAHLKHVNRAYISKKLKDGLSGLEYKRYNYICAPTGYGKTLVCSTFYKNYSRRTVLWIDADTTPDIFWKRLCTSLNVVNATYANELLKAGFPYNDDDIRNITYILDMFPSKDSEYIVIIDNFDKIHTSILGRLFNANCIKNPLGISFVFIVKAITDHKIINLITKNEVGFIGTELLSFDIDDIIDYYRINELVITREEALSIYNKTYGWPYAVEIYMKNHNMSDNHIMNILDSFIYTNIWLDNTDSINEFILKMSVFNNFTLTQCSRQTMLSEKDCYNILTGTSLIMYDKDSRSYMFNPVFRHFVTDILNNKTTDVIYNITLDAANTYKASHNYYEAIALYSRIGHYQEIYDSDVSVEKLYEYVIKSNKDIFLDIANHYWSVEKKGHYDMAVNISFIMFLYNEKLTAAKLISNISDDIKKDCHLSKDQVMDYNAALTYINAFLDYNDFTKMNAQFIKVADITNKPLKHIAGHFPFSFECPSVMSIYHSSPGALDYETYALEECASNYYRITNGHGKGFEALMKAEVLYNRGEIESAEILCHKALYMADGRNQYSIYIAATFIMTLISIYKGANDEFKEHMNNMTHITENTSYLPQHMHKMTDICKSYIYSNLSSPDNMCEWLKDYKQLELSINFHSLGFANIILGKYLILIGDYHKFLGISGQFLGLNHIYSYLISNIYTYIYLSIANNETGEKEKSHKFIMMAVNLAMPDRLYMPFVHNYPYINMLLDEINTAKDISLFVKNIQRLSKPYEKGVKAINKAGRLLADYGLTVREADVAKLAAKRLTNKEIADQLFIAESTVKSNMKMIFNKLEINSRAELKNFFD
;
A
#
# COMPACT_ATOMS: atom_id res chain seq x y z
N MET A 1 7.33 -47.16 15.71
CA MET A 1 5.99 -47.18 15.10
C MET A 1 4.81 -46.96 16.07
N ALA A 2 5.03 -46.57 17.34
CA ALA A 2 3.95 -46.48 18.32
C ALA A 2 3.38 -45.05 18.58
N HIS A 3 3.92 -44.02 17.95
CA HIS A 3 3.50 -42.60 18.18
C HIS A 3 2.74 -41.96 17.02
N LEU A 4 2.35 -42.69 15.96
CA LEU A 4 1.70 -42.13 14.76
C LEU A 4 0.17 -42.38 14.70
N LYS A 5 -0.51 -42.58 15.83
CA LYS A 5 -1.96 -42.98 15.83
C LYS A 5 -3.00 -41.85 15.73
N HIS A 6 -2.62 -40.58 15.67
CA HIS A 6 -3.55 -39.46 15.40
C HIS A 6 -2.89 -38.36 14.56
N VAL A 7 -2.41 -38.71 13.37
CA VAL A 7 -1.98 -37.67 12.40
C VAL A 7 -3.22 -37.27 11.61
N ASN A 8 -3.78 -36.11 11.92
CA ASN A 8 -4.65 -35.40 10.98
C ASN A 8 -3.98 -35.38 9.61
N ARG A 9 -4.75 -35.57 8.53
CA ARG A 9 -4.20 -35.51 7.16
C ARG A 9 -3.53 -34.16 6.98
N ALA A 10 -2.20 -34.16 6.85
CA ALA A 10 -1.48 -32.91 6.58
C ALA A 10 -1.98 -32.33 5.27
N TYR A 11 -2.30 -31.06 5.27
CA TYR A 11 -2.53 -30.30 4.03
C TYR A 11 -1.19 -30.10 3.32
N ILE A 12 -1.14 -30.44 2.07
CA ILE A 12 0.01 -30.19 1.19
C ILE A 12 -0.52 -29.42 -0.02
N SER A 13 -0.14 -28.15 -0.12
CA SER A 13 -0.54 -27.32 -1.27
C SER A 13 0.04 -27.86 -2.57
N LYS A 14 -0.55 -27.48 -3.70
CA LYS A 14 -0.07 -27.90 -5.01
C LYS A 14 1.39 -27.50 -5.22
N LYS A 15 1.74 -26.22 -4.89
CA LYS A 15 3.11 -25.70 -5.00
C LYS A 15 4.12 -26.49 -4.16
N LEU A 16 3.73 -26.87 -2.94
CA LEU A 16 4.57 -27.65 -2.05
C LEU A 16 4.72 -29.10 -2.53
N LYS A 17 3.64 -29.70 -3.04
CA LYS A 17 3.69 -31.04 -3.64
C LYS A 17 4.62 -31.12 -4.84
N ASP A 18 4.56 -30.12 -5.70
CA ASP A 18 5.44 -30.04 -6.88
C ASP A 18 6.90 -29.84 -6.44
N GLY A 19 7.16 -29.00 -5.44
CA GLY A 19 8.46 -28.81 -4.85
C GLY A 19 9.04 -30.10 -4.24
N LEU A 20 8.24 -30.83 -3.43
CA LEU A 20 8.67 -32.09 -2.82
C LEU A 20 8.93 -33.18 -3.86
N SER A 21 8.11 -33.24 -4.92
CA SER A 21 8.36 -34.16 -6.04
C SER A 21 9.67 -33.84 -6.75
N GLY A 22 10.06 -32.58 -6.85
CA GLY A 22 11.36 -32.14 -7.39
C GLY A 22 12.56 -32.63 -6.57
N LEU A 23 12.40 -32.83 -5.27
CA LEU A 23 13.46 -33.33 -4.39
C LEU A 23 13.82 -34.79 -4.69
N GLU A 24 12.91 -35.60 -5.23
CA GLU A 24 13.19 -37.02 -5.55
C GLU A 24 14.28 -37.19 -6.62
N TYR A 25 14.51 -36.16 -7.44
CA TYR A 25 15.56 -36.17 -8.47
C TYR A 25 16.94 -35.75 -7.97
N LYS A 26 17.03 -35.25 -6.70
CA LYS A 26 18.26 -34.80 -6.07
C LYS A 26 18.75 -35.83 -5.03
N ARG A 27 20.04 -35.95 -4.91
CA ARG A 27 20.65 -36.88 -3.92
C ARG A 27 20.71 -36.32 -2.51
N TYR A 28 20.82 -34.99 -2.40
CA TYR A 28 20.86 -34.29 -1.12
C TYR A 28 19.84 -33.19 -1.15
N ASN A 29 18.99 -33.14 -0.13
CA ASN A 29 17.85 -32.24 -0.06
C ASN A 29 17.77 -31.65 1.35
N TYR A 30 17.42 -30.38 1.41
CA TYR A 30 17.20 -29.67 2.66
C TYR A 30 15.77 -29.13 2.71
N ILE A 31 15.07 -29.40 3.81
CA ILE A 31 13.80 -28.79 4.15
C ILE A 31 14.05 -27.92 5.37
N CYS A 32 14.08 -26.61 5.12
CA CYS A 32 14.52 -25.61 6.08
C CYS A 32 13.39 -24.62 6.36
N ALA A 33 12.91 -24.62 7.58
CA ALA A 33 11.97 -23.61 8.08
C ALA A 33 11.99 -23.58 9.61
N PRO A 34 11.57 -22.50 10.24
CA PRO A 34 11.42 -22.39 11.68
C PRO A 34 10.46 -23.46 12.28
N THR A 35 10.40 -23.49 13.60
CA THR A 35 9.44 -24.33 14.32
C THR A 35 7.99 -23.94 13.97
N GLY A 36 7.10 -24.92 13.85
CA GLY A 36 5.67 -24.69 13.53
C GLY A 36 5.34 -24.61 12.05
N TYR A 37 6.31 -24.79 11.14
CA TYR A 37 6.04 -24.85 9.68
C TYR A 37 5.66 -26.24 9.17
N GLY A 38 5.44 -27.22 10.05
CA GLY A 38 4.96 -28.54 9.68
C GLY A 38 5.93 -29.43 8.90
N LYS A 39 7.25 -29.12 8.90
CA LYS A 39 8.30 -29.84 8.15
C LYS A 39 8.20 -31.36 8.25
N THR A 40 8.24 -31.88 9.47
CA THR A 40 8.18 -33.32 9.78
C THR A 40 6.87 -33.93 9.29
N LEU A 41 5.73 -33.25 9.52
CA LEU A 41 4.40 -33.71 9.14
C LEU A 41 4.24 -33.75 7.61
N VAL A 42 4.67 -32.73 6.92
CA VAL A 42 4.63 -32.64 5.46
C VAL A 42 5.49 -33.73 4.83
N CYS A 43 6.75 -33.89 5.30
CA CYS A 43 7.64 -34.93 4.81
C CYS A 43 7.05 -36.33 5.02
N SER A 44 6.61 -36.63 6.24
CA SER A 44 6.04 -37.94 6.55
C SER A 44 4.80 -38.25 5.70
N THR A 45 3.95 -37.27 5.50
CA THR A 45 2.73 -37.42 4.68
C THR A 45 3.05 -37.58 3.19
N PHE A 46 3.99 -36.77 2.67
CA PHE A 46 4.37 -36.82 1.25
C PHE A 46 5.02 -38.15 0.91
N TYR A 47 6.08 -38.51 1.61
CA TYR A 47 6.82 -39.71 1.29
C TYR A 47 6.04 -40.99 1.53
N LYS A 48 5.09 -41.02 2.48
CA LYS A 48 4.20 -42.16 2.70
C LYS A 48 3.16 -42.32 1.57
N ASN A 49 2.65 -41.23 1.01
CA ASN A 49 1.50 -41.29 0.10
C ASN A 49 1.88 -41.13 -1.37
N TYR A 50 3.01 -40.54 -1.69
CA TYR A 50 3.37 -40.12 -3.05
C TYR A 50 4.71 -40.67 -3.53
N SER A 51 5.65 -41.05 -2.63
CA SER A 51 6.92 -41.63 -3.04
C SER A 51 6.80 -43.13 -3.31
N ARG A 52 7.49 -43.58 -4.35
CA ARG A 52 7.65 -45.02 -4.68
C ARG A 52 8.84 -45.65 -4.01
N ARG A 53 9.71 -44.86 -3.35
CA ARG A 53 10.94 -45.27 -2.72
C ARG A 53 10.71 -45.73 -1.27
N THR A 54 11.53 -46.64 -0.78
CA THR A 54 11.52 -47.04 0.63
C THR A 54 12.14 -45.97 1.50
N VAL A 55 11.41 -45.52 2.53
CA VAL A 55 11.82 -44.43 3.42
C VAL A 55 12.40 -44.98 4.70
N LEU A 56 13.63 -44.54 5.01
CA LEU A 56 14.31 -44.77 6.28
C LEU A 56 14.29 -43.46 7.08
N TRP A 57 13.61 -43.43 8.22
CA TRP A 57 13.48 -42.23 9.05
C TRP A 57 14.34 -42.29 10.29
N ILE A 58 15.15 -41.25 10.51
CA ILE A 58 16.09 -41.15 11.62
C ILE A 58 15.87 -39.82 12.32
N ASP A 59 15.64 -39.86 13.61
CA ASP A 59 15.57 -38.67 14.44
C ASP A 59 16.97 -38.40 15.03
N ALA A 60 17.48 -37.19 14.74
CA ALA A 60 18.82 -36.76 15.21
C ALA A 60 18.75 -36.06 16.58
N ASP A 61 17.60 -35.99 17.25
CA ASP A 61 17.49 -35.49 18.61
C ASP A 61 18.03 -36.48 19.62
N THR A 62 19.37 -36.64 19.63
CA THR A 62 20.09 -37.61 20.44
C THR A 62 21.59 -37.27 20.47
N THR A 63 22.39 -38.11 21.19
CA THR A 63 23.87 -37.94 21.17
C THR A 63 24.46 -38.39 19.82
N PRO A 64 25.63 -37.83 19.39
CA PRO A 64 26.27 -38.18 18.13
C PRO A 64 26.50 -39.68 17.92
N ASP A 65 26.93 -40.40 18.94
CA ASP A 65 27.18 -41.85 18.85
C ASP A 65 25.89 -42.67 18.67
N ILE A 66 24.79 -42.27 19.36
CA ILE A 66 23.50 -42.93 19.23
C ILE A 66 22.91 -42.64 17.85
N PHE A 67 23.02 -41.38 17.37
CA PHE A 67 22.63 -41.03 16.00
C PHE A 67 23.37 -41.89 14.97
N TRP A 68 24.69 -41.95 15.06
CA TRP A 68 25.53 -42.72 14.13
C TRP A 68 25.15 -44.20 14.11
N LYS A 69 24.94 -44.78 15.27
CA LYS A 69 24.48 -46.17 15.41
C LYS A 69 23.12 -46.38 14.75
N ARG A 70 22.17 -45.46 14.93
CA ARG A 70 20.85 -45.50 14.30
C ARG A 70 20.97 -45.39 12.78
N LEU A 71 21.78 -44.48 12.30
CA LEU A 71 22.06 -44.29 10.85
C LEU A 71 22.62 -45.57 10.24
N CYS A 72 23.70 -46.12 10.81
CA CYS A 72 24.30 -47.35 10.33
C CYS A 72 23.34 -48.53 10.40
N THR A 73 22.57 -48.68 11.47
CA THR A 73 21.58 -49.76 11.60
C THR A 73 20.47 -49.63 10.55
N SER A 74 20.04 -48.42 10.24
CA SER A 74 19.05 -48.16 9.19
C SER A 74 19.60 -48.47 7.80
N LEU A 75 20.87 -48.17 7.54
CA LEU A 75 21.55 -48.49 6.28
C LEU A 75 21.80 -50.00 6.10
N ASN A 76 21.66 -50.82 7.13
CA ASN A 76 21.80 -52.27 7.04
C ASN A 76 20.80 -52.91 6.07
N VAL A 77 19.60 -52.32 5.93
CA VAL A 77 18.58 -52.75 4.97
C VAL A 77 19.02 -52.51 3.54
N VAL A 78 19.86 -51.50 3.31
CA VAL A 78 20.35 -51.11 1.98
C VAL A 78 21.54 -51.98 1.62
N ASN A 79 22.53 -52.10 2.50
CA ASN A 79 23.74 -52.91 2.35
C ASN A 79 24.35 -53.22 3.73
N ALA A 80 24.23 -54.47 4.16
CA ALA A 80 24.69 -54.94 5.48
C ALA A 80 26.20 -54.80 5.66
N THR A 81 27.01 -55.11 4.65
CA THR A 81 28.47 -55.03 4.73
C THR A 81 28.90 -53.58 4.90
N TYR A 82 28.34 -52.68 4.10
CA TYR A 82 28.60 -51.27 4.16
C TYR A 82 28.20 -50.64 5.52
N ALA A 83 26.99 -50.95 6.00
CA ALA A 83 26.52 -50.47 7.28
C ALA A 83 27.39 -50.92 8.46
N ASN A 84 27.89 -52.16 8.41
CA ASN A 84 28.78 -52.68 9.45
C ASN A 84 30.17 -52.02 9.44
N GLU A 85 30.74 -51.72 8.27
CA GLU A 85 32.01 -51.00 8.17
C GLU A 85 31.90 -49.56 8.68
N LEU A 86 30.82 -48.85 8.35
CA LEU A 86 30.53 -47.54 8.92
C LEU A 86 30.32 -47.59 10.45
N LEU A 87 29.65 -48.62 10.95
CA LEU A 87 29.43 -48.79 12.39
C LEU A 87 30.74 -49.01 13.13
N LYS A 88 31.68 -49.79 12.55
CA LYS A 88 33.02 -49.97 13.10
C LYS A 88 33.86 -48.70 13.09
N ALA A 89 33.73 -47.87 12.06
CA ALA A 89 34.42 -46.61 11.96
C ALA A 89 34.00 -45.61 13.05
N GLY A 90 32.75 -45.69 13.53
CA GLY A 90 32.23 -44.81 14.57
C GLY A 90 31.81 -43.43 14.02
N PHE A 91 31.32 -42.58 14.94
CA PHE A 91 30.98 -41.20 14.61
C PHE A 91 32.24 -40.38 14.29
N PRO A 92 32.26 -39.56 13.20
CA PRO A 92 33.42 -38.75 12.84
C PRO A 92 33.55 -37.51 13.75
N TYR A 93 34.60 -37.54 14.59
CA TYR A 93 34.94 -36.41 15.48
C TYR A 93 36.03 -35.50 14.92
N ASN A 94 36.83 -35.97 13.96
CA ASN A 94 37.96 -35.24 13.37
C ASN A 94 38.10 -35.51 11.87
N ASP A 95 39.07 -34.85 11.24
CA ASP A 95 39.30 -34.96 9.78
C ASP A 95 39.84 -36.34 9.36
N ASP A 96 40.54 -37.07 10.25
CA ASP A 96 41.00 -38.44 9.98
C ASP A 96 39.83 -39.42 9.94
N ASP A 97 38.86 -39.25 10.83
CA ASP A 97 37.63 -40.03 10.81
C ASP A 97 36.84 -39.80 9.53
N ILE A 98 36.77 -38.55 9.07
CA ILE A 98 36.10 -38.18 7.80
C ILE A 98 36.84 -38.89 6.63
N ARG A 99 38.16 -38.86 6.61
CA ARG A 99 38.98 -39.54 5.57
C ARG A 99 38.70 -41.02 5.54
N ASN A 100 38.68 -41.66 6.72
CA ASN A 100 38.37 -43.08 6.85
C ASN A 100 36.97 -43.44 6.37
N ILE A 101 35.97 -42.69 6.79
CA ILE A 101 34.57 -42.86 6.32
C ILE A 101 34.50 -42.65 4.81
N THR A 102 35.14 -41.61 4.27
CA THR A 102 35.16 -41.35 2.84
C THR A 102 35.82 -42.52 2.06
N TYR A 103 36.89 -43.08 2.60
CA TYR A 103 37.51 -44.26 2.02
C TYR A 103 36.59 -45.50 2.02
N ILE A 104 35.83 -45.71 3.11
CA ILE A 104 34.83 -46.77 3.18
C ILE A 104 33.72 -46.52 2.14
N LEU A 105 33.28 -45.27 1.97
CA LEU A 105 32.28 -44.87 0.97
C LEU A 105 32.79 -45.15 -0.46
N ASP A 106 34.07 -44.94 -0.74
CA ASP A 106 34.67 -45.15 -2.07
C ASP A 106 34.86 -46.63 -2.44
N MET A 107 34.83 -47.55 -1.48
CA MET A 107 34.94 -49.00 -1.76
C MET A 107 33.68 -49.62 -2.39
N PHE A 108 32.55 -48.92 -2.38
CA PHE A 108 31.30 -49.50 -2.83
C PHE A 108 30.87 -48.87 -4.17
N PRO A 109 30.44 -49.71 -5.15
CA PRO A 109 29.99 -49.19 -6.47
C PRO A 109 28.72 -48.41 -6.38
N SER A 110 28.65 -47.27 -7.08
CA SER A 110 27.43 -46.49 -7.23
C SER A 110 26.32 -47.25 -7.94
N LYS A 111 25.18 -47.45 -7.31
CA LYS A 111 23.97 -47.98 -7.92
C LYS A 111 22.85 -47.00 -7.59
N ASP A 112 21.87 -46.87 -8.53
CA ASP A 112 20.63 -46.16 -8.17
C ASP A 112 19.89 -46.97 -7.13
N SER A 113 19.53 -46.25 -6.04
CA SER A 113 18.89 -46.88 -4.87
C SER A 113 17.41 -46.47 -4.82
N GLU A 114 16.56 -47.41 -4.47
CA GLU A 114 15.14 -47.16 -4.18
C GLU A 114 14.90 -46.64 -2.73
N TYR A 115 15.97 -46.20 -2.06
CA TYR A 115 15.90 -45.75 -0.67
C TYR A 115 16.07 -44.24 -0.53
N ILE A 116 15.29 -43.68 0.41
CA ILE A 116 15.42 -42.29 0.90
C ILE A 116 15.67 -42.31 2.39
N VAL A 117 16.72 -41.65 2.85
CA VAL A 117 17.05 -41.45 4.25
C VAL A 117 16.60 -40.04 4.65
N ILE A 118 15.61 -39.95 5.53
CA ILE A 118 15.16 -38.67 6.12
C ILE A 118 15.78 -38.56 7.51
N ILE A 119 16.51 -37.47 7.72
CA ILE A 119 17.12 -37.13 9.01
C ILE A 119 16.40 -35.90 9.56
N ASP A 120 15.54 -36.16 10.55
CA ASP A 120 14.79 -35.10 11.25
C ASP A 120 15.60 -34.50 12.39
N ASN A 121 15.37 -33.23 12.71
CA ASN A 121 16.12 -32.45 13.72
C ASN A 121 17.67 -32.45 13.47
N PHE A 122 18.06 -32.41 12.20
CA PHE A 122 19.49 -32.51 11.84
C PHE A 122 20.33 -31.36 12.40
N ASP A 123 19.74 -30.21 12.64
CA ASP A 123 20.39 -29.06 13.26
C ASP A 123 20.90 -29.33 14.69
N LYS A 124 20.30 -30.28 15.41
CA LYS A 124 20.72 -30.65 16.78
C LYS A 124 22.06 -31.42 16.81
N ILE A 125 22.39 -32.08 15.71
CA ILE A 125 23.62 -32.88 15.62
C ILE A 125 24.58 -32.36 14.55
N HIS A 126 24.15 -31.37 13.76
CA HIS A 126 24.96 -30.78 12.71
C HIS A 126 26.20 -30.10 13.32
N THR A 127 27.32 -30.76 13.17
CA THR A 127 28.62 -30.19 13.46
C THR A 127 29.29 -29.78 12.15
N SER A 128 30.30 -28.92 12.20
CA SER A 128 31.14 -28.59 11.04
C SER A 128 31.76 -29.83 10.40
N ILE A 129 31.96 -30.87 11.17
CA ILE A 129 32.52 -32.17 10.78
C ILE A 129 31.51 -32.97 9.97
N LEU A 130 30.27 -33.11 10.46
CA LEU A 130 29.19 -33.77 9.71
C LEU A 130 28.83 -33.00 8.43
N GLY A 131 28.79 -31.68 8.48
CA GLY A 131 28.60 -30.84 7.31
C GLY A 131 29.69 -31.12 6.25
N ARG A 132 30.95 -31.25 6.65
CA ARG A 132 32.06 -31.61 5.74
C ARG A 132 31.91 -33.03 5.19
N LEU A 133 31.55 -34.01 6.01
CA LEU A 133 31.32 -35.39 5.55
C LEU A 133 30.21 -35.44 4.48
N PHE A 134 29.06 -34.82 4.74
CA PHE A 134 27.97 -34.82 3.80
C PHE A 134 28.26 -33.97 2.56
N ASN A 135 28.93 -32.82 2.70
CA ASN A 135 29.36 -32.00 1.57
C ASN A 135 30.44 -32.67 0.70
N ALA A 136 31.38 -33.35 1.29
CA ALA A 136 32.41 -34.09 0.57
C ALA A 136 31.82 -35.27 -0.24
N ASN A 137 30.73 -35.87 0.26
CA ASN A 137 30.05 -37.00 -0.36
C ASN A 137 28.86 -36.60 -1.28
N CYS A 138 28.49 -35.30 -1.36
CA CYS A 138 27.49 -34.85 -2.35
C CYS A 138 27.84 -35.24 -3.78
N ILE A 139 29.14 -35.36 -4.09
CA ILE A 139 29.63 -35.67 -5.43
C ILE A 139 29.79 -37.18 -5.65
N LYS A 140 29.99 -37.99 -4.58
CA LYS A 140 30.34 -39.41 -4.64
C LYS A 140 29.39 -40.27 -3.78
N ASN A 141 28.10 -40.25 -4.03
CA ASN A 141 27.18 -41.12 -3.28
C ASN A 141 27.20 -42.56 -3.83
N PRO A 142 27.98 -43.47 -3.27
CA PRO A 142 28.19 -44.80 -3.85
C PRO A 142 26.97 -45.70 -3.73
N LEU A 143 26.06 -45.44 -2.79
CA LEU A 143 24.83 -46.23 -2.60
C LEU A 143 23.63 -45.72 -3.35
N GLY A 144 23.73 -44.58 -4.07
CA GLY A 144 22.59 -43.97 -4.78
C GLY A 144 21.42 -43.51 -3.89
N ILE A 145 21.64 -43.46 -2.56
CA ILE A 145 20.62 -43.10 -1.58
C ILE A 145 20.33 -41.59 -1.66
N SER A 146 19.07 -41.19 -1.62
CA SER A 146 18.70 -39.80 -1.45
C SER A 146 18.59 -39.46 0.03
N PHE A 147 19.20 -38.34 0.43
CA PHE A 147 19.11 -37.82 1.80
C PHE A 147 18.21 -36.60 1.83
N VAL A 148 17.38 -36.52 2.85
CA VAL A 148 16.53 -35.35 3.15
C VAL A 148 16.83 -34.90 4.58
N PHE A 149 17.41 -33.71 4.71
CA PHE A 149 17.73 -33.11 6.01
C PHE A 149 16.64 -32.13 6.41
N ILE A 150 15.99 -32.36 7.53
CA ILE A 150 15.01 -31.45 8.10
C ILE A 150 15.73 -30.61 9.17
N VAL A 151 15.76 -29.29 8.94
CA VAL A 151 16.50 -28.32 9.78
C VAL A 151 15.65 -27.09 10.09
N LYS A 152 15.99 -26.38 11.19
CA LYS A 152 15.36 -25.09 11.54
C LYS A 152 15.95 -23.93 10.73
N ALA A 153 17.27 -23.94 10.54
CA ALA A 153 18.05 -22.92 9.80
C ALA A 153 19.27 -23.53 9.15
N ILE A 154 19.79 -22.88 8.12
CA ILE A 154 21.06 -23.22 7.45
C ILE A 154 21.99 -22.02 7.59
N THR A 155 23.07 -22.21 8.37
CA THR A 155 24.12 -21.20 8.60
C THR A 155 25.44 -21.52 7.88
N ASP A 156 25.58 -22.72 7.35
CA ASP A 156 26.79 -23.13 6.61
C ASP A 156 26.80 -22.53 5.20
N HIS A 157 27.75 -21.62 4.97
CA HIS A 157 27.93 -20.95 3.66
C HIS A 157 28.16 -21.91 2.48
N LYS A 158 28.72 -23.10 2.74
CA LYS A 158 28.96 -24.11 1.68
C LYS A 158 27.62 -24.71 1.24
N ILE A 159 26.73 -25.02 2.17
CA ILE A 159 25.38 -25.51 1.87
C ILE A 159 24.58 -24.44 1.14
N ILE A 160 24.64 -23.18 1.59
CA ILE A 160 23.99 -22.06 0.91
C ILE A 160 24.48 -21.92 -0.54
N ASN A 161 25.79 -22.04 -0.78
CA ASN A 161 26.35 -22.03 -2.13
C ASN A 161 25.85 -23.20 -3.00
N LEU A 162 25.72 -24.41 -2.46
CA LEU A 162 25.18 -25.56 -3.17
C LEU A 162 23.69 -25.36 -3.52
N ILE A 163 22.92 -24.78 -2.62
CA ILE A 163 21.52 -24.43 -2.86
C ILE A 163 21.42 -23.39 -3.99
N THR A 164 22.22 -22.33 -3.93
CA THR A 164 22.24 -21.24 -4.93
C THR A 164 22.61 -21.76 -6.32
N LYS A 165 23.52 -22.75 -6.40
CA LYS A 165 23.92 -23.41 -7.65
C LYS A 165 22.94 -24.49 -8.11
N ASN A 166 21.86 -24.72 -7.37
CA ASN A 166 20.89 -25.79 -7.61
C ASN A 166 21.53 -27.22 -7.64
N GLU A 167 22.63 -27.40 -6.93
CA GLU A 167 23.31 -28.70 -6.80
C GLU A 167 22.61 -29.63 -5.79
N VAL A 168 21.92 -29.05 -4.81
CA VAL A 168 21.09 -29.74 -3.82
C VAL A 168 19.64 -29.29 -3.93
N GLY A 169 18.71 -30.14 -3.48
CA GLY A 169 17.29 -29.78 -3.39
C GLY A 169 17.04 -28.92 -2.17
N PHE A 170 16.15 -27.95 -2.29
CA PHE A 170 15.81 -27.05 -1.20
C PHE A 170 14.34 -26.70 -1.16
N ILE A 171 13.74 -26.81 0.03
CA ILE A 171 12.41 -26.28 0.35
C ILE A 171 12.57 -25.36 1.56
N GLY A 172 12.25 -24.10 1.36
CA GLY A 172 12.26 -23.06 2.39
C GLY A 172 10.87 -22.71 2.90
N THR A 173 10.83 -21.69 3.76
CA THR A 173 9.60 -21.14 4.35
C THR A 173 8.57 -20.70 3.32
N GLU A 174 9.00 -20.18 2.17
CA GLU A 174 8.11 -19.68 1.10
C GLU A 174 7.16 -20.77 0.57
N LEU A 175 7.65 -22.02 0.45
CA LEU A 175 6.82 -23.14 0.00
C LEU A 175 6.00 -23.78 1.13
N LEU A 176 6.46 -23.65 2.38
CA LEU A 176 5.79 -24.21 3.54
C LEU A 176 4.74 -23.27 4.14
N SER A 177 4.82 -21.97 3.89
CA SER A 177 3.83 -20.99 4.33
C SER A 177 2.53 -21.13 3.52
N PHE A 178 1.41 -20.92 4.18
CA PHE A 178 0.10 -20.88 3.53
C PHE A 178 -0.15 -19.49 2.94
N ASP A 179 -0.55 -19.43 1.68
CA ASP A 179 -1.17 -18.23 1.11
C ASP A 179 -2.68 -18.18 1.41
N ILE A 180 -3.37 -17.17 0.90
CA ILE A 180 -4.81 -16.98 1.15
C ILE A 180 -5.62 -18.17 0.62
N ASP A 181 -5.27 -18.68 -0.55
CA ASP A 181 -5.98 -19.80 -1.18
C ASP A 181 -5.67 -21.11 -0.44
N ASP A 182 -4.42 -21.31 0.01
CA ASP A 182 -4.04 -22.42 0.89
C ASP A 182 -4.83 -22.43 2.21
N ILE A 183 -5.07 -21.24 2.82
CA ILE A 183 -5.88 -21.11 4.05
C ILE A 183 -7.33 -21.53 3.78
N ILE A 184 -7.93 -21.06 2.68
CA ILE A 184 -9.31 -21.44 2.30
C ILE A 184 -9.40 -22.94 2.10
N ASP A 185 -8.45 -23.55 1.37
CA ASP A 185 -8.44 -24.98 1.11
C ASP A 185 -8.18 -25.79 2.38
N TYR A 186 -7.31 -25.30 3.27
CA TYR A 186 -7.05 -25.95 4.56
C TYR A 186 -8.29 -25.99 5.45
N TYR A 187 -9.06 -24.90 5.51
CA TYR A 187 -10.34 -24.85 6.23
C TYR A 187 -11.37 -25.79 5.60
N ARG A 188 -11.47 -25.80 4.27
CA ARG A 188 -12.41 -26.67 3.53
C ARG A 188 -12.15 -28.16 3.76
N ILE A 189 -10.88 -28.61 3.79
CA ILE A 189 -10.51 -30.00 4.07
C ILE A 189 -10.89 -30.40 5.51
N ASN A 190 -10.93 -29.44 6.41
CA ASN A 190 -11.37 -29.64 7.79
C ASN A 190 -12.87 -29.34 8.01
N GLU A 191 -13.67 -29.37 6.92
CA GLU A 191 -15.13 -29.20 6.93
C GLU A 191 -15.60 -27.82 7.41
N LEU A 192 -14.75 -26.80 7.33
CA LEU A 192 -15.07 -25.42 7.64
C LEU A 192 -15.06 -24.58 6.35
N VAL A 193 -16.01 -23.65 6.25
CA VAL A 193 -16.09 -22.72 5.11
C VAL A 193 -15.85 -21.32 5.61
N ILE A 194 -14.89 -20.64 5.00
CA ILE A 194 -14.57 -19.24 5.28
C ILE A 194 -14.58 -18.43 3.98
N THR A 195 -14.88 -17.16 4.09
CA THR A 195 -14.80 -16.21 2.99
C THR A 195 -13.33 -15.83 2.68
N ARG A 196 -13.12 -15.25 1.51
CA ARG A 196 -11.77 -14.73 1.15
C ARG A 196 -11.32 -13.60 2.09
N GLU A 197 -12.26 -12.80 2.59
CA GLU A 197 -11.98 -11.73 3.55
C GLU A 197 -11.54 -12.28 4.91
N GLU A 198 -12.21 -13.33 5.40
CA GLU A 198 -11.80 -14.01 6.61
C GLU A 198 -10.42 -14.68 6.46
N ALA A 199 -10.17 -15.33 5.33
CA ALA A 199 -8.85 -15.91 5.02
C ALA A 199 -7.76 -14.82 4.95
N LEU A 200 -8.03 -13.67 4.35
CA LEU A 200 -7.13 -12.52 4.33
C LEU A 200 -6.86 -11.98 5.74
N SER A 201 -7.90 -11.91 6.59
CA SER A 201 -7.74 -11.49 7.98
C SER A 201 -6.82 -12.45 8.75
N ILE A 202 -6.99 -13.76 8.58
CA ILE A 202 -6.13 -14.79 9.19
C ILE A 202 -4.70 -14.68 8.64
N TYR A 203 -4.55 -14.52 7.33
CA TYR A 203 -3.25 -14.33 6.71
C TYR A 203 -2.52 -13.12 7.28
N ASN A 204 -3.18 -11.98 7.40
CA ASN A 204 -2.57 -10.75 7.94
C ASN A 204 -2.13 -10.91 9.41
N LYS A 205 -2.83 -11.74 10.19
CA LYS A 205 -2.48 -12.03 11.58
C LYS A 205 -1.34 -13.04 11.70
N THR A 206 -1.21 -13.99 10.79
CA THR A 206 -0.29 -15.14 10.89
C THR A 206 0.86 -15.12 9.88
N TYR A 207 0.74 -14.32 8.82
CA TYR A 207 1.60 -14.37 7.62
C TYR A 207 1.76 -15.79 7.07
N GLY A 208 0.67 -16.55 7.14
CA GLY A 208 0.63 -17.92 6.65
C GLY A 208 1.46 -18.92 7.46
N TRP A 209 1.86 -18.61 8.68
CA TRP A 209 2.54 -19.55 9.57
C TRP A 209 1.61 -20.74 9.88
N PRO A 210 1.92 -21.97 9.38
CA PRO A 210 0.94 -23.08 9.40
C PRO A 210 0.43 -23.44 10.78
N TYR A 211 1.27 -23.41 11.81
CA TYR A 211 0.87 -23.68 13.17
C TYR A 211 -0.15 -22.66 13.69
N ALA A 212 0.09 -21.37 13.41
CA ALA A 212 -0.84 -20.33 13.82
C ALA A 212 -2.17 -20.46 13.07
N VAL A 213 -2.15 -20.73 11.75
CA VAL A 213 -3.36 -20.97 10.95
C VAL A 213 -4.15 -22.15 11.50
N GLU A 214 -3.47 -23.24 11.90
CA GLU A 214 -4.09 -24.40 12.53
C GLU A 214 -4.78 -24.07 13.86
N ILE A 215 -4.12 -23.23 14.72
CA ILE A 215 -4.71 -22.81 16.01
C ILE A 215 -5.92 -21.92 15.77
N TYR A 216 -5.88 -20.99 14.81
CA TYR A 216 -7.04 -20.18 14.38
C TYR A 216 -8.20 -21.06 13.89
N MET A 217 -7.90 -22.07 13.07
CA MET A 217 -8.92 -22.99 12.57
C MET A 217 -9.55 -23.82 13.70
N LYS A 218 -8.73 -24.42 14.56
CA LYS A 218 -9.23 -25.26 15.67
C LYS A 218 -10.05 -24.49 16.71
N ASN A 219 -9.79 -23.22 16.85
CA ASN A 219 -10.40 -22.33 17.84
C ASN A 219 -11.25 -21.22 17.19
N HIS A 220 -11.82 -21.48 16.01
CA HIS A 220 -12.54 -20.46 15.21
C HIS A 220 -13.72 -19.80 15.95
N ASN A 221 -14.25 -20.43 17.00
CA ASN A 221 -15.32 -19.88 17.84
C ASN A 221 -14.81 -19.13 19.09
N MET A 222 -13.49 -19.04 19.28
CA MET A 222 -12.87 -18.37 20.41
C MET A 222 -12.46 -16.93 20.08
N SER A 223 -12.25 -16.12 21.11
CA SER A 223 -11.72 -14.77 20.93
C SER A 223 -10.26 -14.79 20.47
N ASP A 224 -9.85 -13.76 19.74
CA ASP A 224 -8.45 -13.59 19.32
C ASP A 224 -7.48 -13.65 20.52
N ASN A 225 -7.83 -13.05 21.65
CA ASN A 225 -7.01 -13.10 22.88
C ASN A 225 -6.78 -14.51 23.39
N HIS A 226 -7.78 -15.37 23.31
CA HIS A 226 -7.63 -16.77 23.70
C HIS A 226 -6.68 -17.52 22.76
N ILE A 227 -6.82 -17.29 21.47
CA ILE A 227 -5.95 -17.86 20.43
C ILE A 227 -4.51 -17.38 20.62
N MET A 228 -4.31 -16.08 20.88
CA MET A 228 -2.97 -15.52 21.12
C MET A 228 -2.31 -16.13 22.35
N ASN A 229 -3.02 -16.35 23.47
CA ASN A 229 -2.48 -17.02 24.65
C ASN A 229 -1.95 -18.43 24.37
N ILE A 230 -2.63 -19.19 23.49
CA ILE A 230 -2.16 -20.52 23.05
C ILE A 230 -0.87 -20.39 22.23
N LEU A 231 -0.83 -19.44 21.31
CA LEU A 231 0.33 -19.17 20.46
C LEU A 231 1.52 -18.68 21.28
N ASP A 232 1.31 -17.79 22.24
CA ASP A 232 2.33 -17.28 23.15
C ASP A 232 2.95 -18.39 24.01
N SER A 233 2.11 -19.29 24.51
CA SER A 233 2.60 -20.46 25.27
C SER A 233 3.47 -21.37 24.39
N PHE A 234 3.08 -21.57 23.14
CA PHE A 234 3.87 -22.35 22.18
C PHE A 234 5.22 -21.67 21.86
N ILE A 235 5.17 -20.36 21.58
CA ILE A 235 6.39 -19.57 21.28
C ILE A 235 7.33 -19.58 22.46
N TYR A 236 6.81 -19.37 23.68
CA TYR A 236 7.61 -19.38 24.89
C TYR A 236 8.37 -20.71 25.08
N THR A 237 7.65 -21.82 24.96
CA THR A 237 8.23 -23.16 25.25
C THR A 237 9.14 -23.70 24.13
N ASN A 238 8.84 -23.38 22.86
CA ASN A 238 9.51 -24.03 21.71
C ASN A 238 10.47 -23.11 20.94
N ILE A 239 10.46 -21.78 21.26
CA ILE A 239 11.31 -20.81 20.58
C ILE A 239 12.10 -19.99 21.59
N TRP A 240 11.39 -19.35 22.56
CA TRP A 240 12.02 -18.40 23.47
C TRP A 240 12.99 -19.07 24.44
N LEU A 241 12.64 -20.23 25.02
CA LEU A 241 13.48 -21.00 25.91
C LEU A 241 14.64 -21.74 25.19
N ASP A 242 14.49 -22.00 23.88
CA ASP A 242 15.56 -22.60 23.05
C ASP A 242 16.65 -21.56 22.68
N ASN A 243 16.36 -20.27 22.75
CA ASN A 243 17.31 -19.20 22.45
C ASN A 243 18.28 -18.99 23.64
N THR A 244 19.45 -18.46 23.35
CA THR A 244 20.36 -17.92 24.38
C THR A 244 19.87 -16.57 24.88
N ASP A 245 20.27 -16.16 26.08
CA ASP A 245 19.92 -14.86 26.64
C ASP A 245 20.35 -13.69 25.73
N SER A 246 21.50 -13.81 25.06
CA SER A 246 21.98 -12.79 24.12
C SER A 246 21.11 -12.66 22.87
N ILE A 247 20.56 -13.77 22.36
CA ILE A 247 19.60 -13.74 21.24
C ILE A 247 18.27 -13.11 21.69
N ASN A 248 17.80 -13.48 22.90
CA ASN A 248 16.57 -12.91 23.43
C ASN A 248 16.70 -11.40 23.69
N GLU A 249 17.84 -10.93 24.20
CA GLU A 249 18.14 -9.52 24.34
C GLU A 249 18.16 -8.78 22.98
N PHE A 250 18.78 -9.38 21.96
CA PHE A 250 18.76 -8.86 20.60
C PHE A 250 17.31 -8.71 20.08
N ILE A 251 16.49 -9.74 20.24
CA ILE A 251 15.09 -9.73 19.81
C ILE A 251 14.32 -8.62 20.54
N LEU A 252 14.50 -8.46 21.84
CA LEU A 252 13.84 -7.39 22.61
C LEU A 252 14.24 -6.00 22.12
N LYS A 253 15.53 -5.77 21.83
CA LYS A 253 16.00 -4.48 21.29
C LYS A 253 15.41 -4.19 19.91
N MET A 254 15.19 -5.23 19.10
CA MET A 254 14.62 -5.07 17.77
C MET A 254 13.09 -5.01 17.73
N SER A 255 12.39 -5.38 18.82
CA SER A 255 10.91 -5.44 18.86
C SER A 255 10.23 -4.09 18.69
N VAL A 256 10.90 -2.99 18.97
CA VAL A 256 10.38 -1.63 18.82
C VAL A 256 10.33 -1.14 17.36
N PHE A 257 11.02 -1.84 16.46
CA PHE A 257 11.01 -1.53 15.03
C PHE A 257 9.86 -2.25 14.32
N ASN A 258 9.21 -1.57 13.39
CA ASN A 258 8.23 -2.21 12.50
C ASN A 258 8.96 -3.10 11.49
N ASN A 259 9.86 -2.52 10.74
CA ASN A 259 10.82 -3.16 9.85
C ASN A 259 12.18 -2.58 10.14
N PHE A 260 13.24 -3.34 9.90
CA PHE A 260 14.61 -2.90 10.20
C PHE A 260 15.62 -3.48 9.24
N THR A 261 16.67 -2.72 8.95
CA THR A 261 17.80 -3.12 8.12
C THR A 261 18.95 -3.66 8.98
N LEU A 262 19.93 -4.32 8.36
CA LEU A 262 21.16 -4.77 9.07
C LEU A 262 21.89 -3.60 9.73
N THR A 263 21.95 -2.46 9.06
CA THR A 263 22.59 -1.25 9.60
C THR A 263 21.86 -0.74 10.84
N GLN A 264 20.52 -0.77 10.85
CA GLN A 264 19.73 -0.43 12.04
C GLN A 264 19.93 -1.44 13.17
N CYS A 265 19.98 -2.74 12.86
CA CYS A 265 20.30 -3.77 13.85
C CYS A 265 21.68 -3.52 14.50
N SER A 266 22.71 -3.32 13.67
CA SER A 266 24.07 -3.06 14.15
C SER A 266 24.13 -1.85 15.07
N ARG A 267 23.44 -0.78 14.70
CA ARG A 267 23.40 0.46 15.50
C ARG A 267 22.64 0.29 16.81
N GLN A 268 21.49 -0.38 16.79
CA GLN A 268 20.64 -0.64 17.96
C GLN A 268 21.30 -1.60 18.96
N THR A 269 22.03 -2.60 18.48
CA THR A 269 22.57 -3.68 19.31
C THR A 269 24.06 -3.53 19.60
N MET A 270 24.77 -2.63 18.91
CA MET A 270 26.24 -2.46 18.92
C MET A 270 27.00 -3.71 18.43
N LEU A 271 26.34 -4.61 17.72
CA LEU A 271 26.94 -5.78 17.09
C LEU A 271 27.42 -5.46 15.67
N SER A 272 28.34 -6.26 15.13
CA SER A 272 28.69 -6.16 13.72
C SER A 272 27.50 -6.56 12.82
N GLU A 273 27.38 -6.01 11.61
CA GLU A 273 26.34 -6.43 10.65
C GLU A 273 26.39 -7.94 10.36
N LYS A 274 27.59 -8.53 10.37
CA LYS A 274 27.77 -9.97 10.19
C LYS A 274 27.16 -10.77 11.34
N ASP A 275 27.35 -10.34 12.58
CA ASP A 275 26.79 -11.01 13.75
C ASP A 275 25.26 -10.82 13.78
N CYS A 276 24.76 -9.62 13.45
CA CYS A 276 23.33 -9.37 13.27
C CYS A 276 22.73 -10.29 12.20
N TYR A 277 23.38 -10.42 11.05
CA TYR A 277 22.92 -11.32 9.98
C TYR A 277 22.84 -12.78 10.45
N ASN A 278 23.86 -13.25 11.16
CA ASN A 278 23.89 -14.61 11.70
C ASN A 278 22.74 -14.86 12.69
N ILE A 279 22.46 -13.89 13.57
CA ILE A 279 21.35 -13.99 14.52
C ILE A 279 20.01 -13.99 13.76
N LEU A 280 19.82 -13.08 12.81
CA LEU A 280 18.56 -12.94 12.06
C LEU A 280 18.24 -14.19 11.21
N THR A 281 19.26 -14.77 10.59
CA THR A 281 19.09 -16.00 9.79
C THR A 281 18.93 -17.25 10.63
N GLY A 282 19.46 -17.25 11.86
CA GLY A 282 19.36 -18.36 12.82
C GLY A 282 18.11 -18.31 13.69
N THR A 283 17.42 -17.17 13.75
CA THR A 283 16.27 -16.97 14.64
C THR A 283 14.94 -17.27 13.94
N SER A 284 14.08 -18.02 14.64
CA SER A 284 12.75 -18.37 14.15
C SER A 284 11.81 -17.14 14.08
N LEU A 285 10.93 -17.13 13.10
CA LEU A 285 9.85 -16.13 12.93
C LEU A 285 10.33 -14.68 12.69
N ILE A 286 11.57 -14.51 12.24
CA ILE A 286 12.04 -13.27 11.61
C ILE A 286 12.08 -13.50 10.10
N MET A 287 11.46 -12.61 9.37
CA MET A 287 11.30 -12.71 7.92
C MET A 287 12.07 -11.61 7.21
N TYR A 288 12.55 -11.90 6.02
CA TYR A 288 13.20 -10.91 5.16
C TYR A 288 12.26 -10.56 4.00
N ASP A 289 11.94 -9.29 3.88
CA ASP A 289 11.19 -8.75 2.75
C ASP A 289 12.17 -8.30 1.67
N LYS A 290 12.07 -8.90 0.47
CA LYS A 290 12.95 -8.63 -0.66
C LYS A 290 12.69 -7.26 -1.29
N ASP A 291 11.45 -6.80 -1.25
CA ASP A 291 11.03 -5.56 -1.88
C ASP A 291 11.53 -4.35 -1.09
N SER A 292 11.30 -4.35 0.22
CA SER A 292 11.80 -3.30 1.12
C SER A 292 13.25 -3.50 1.57
N ARG A 293 13.87 -4.66 1.28
CA ARG A 293 15.20 -5.07 1.75
C ARG A 293 15.36 -4.95 3.26
N SER A 294 14.32 -5.29 4.00
CA SER A 294 14.26 -5.17 5.45
C SER A 294 13.83 -6.47 6.12
N TYR A 295 14.11 -6.59 7.40
CA TYR A 295 13.65 -7.69 8.25
C TYR A 295 12.42 -7.24 9.03
N MET A 296 11.53 -8.19 9.32
CA MET A 296 10.36 -7.98 10.15
C MET A 296 10.09 -9.22 11.01
N PHE A 297 9.43 -9.02 12.13
CA PHE A 297 8.90 -10.13 12.92
C PHE A 297 7.59 -10.62 12.32
N ASN A 298 7.37 -11.95 12.34
CA ASN A 298 6.02 -12.49 12.13
C ASN A 298 5.04 -11.83 13.12
N PRO A 299 3.81 -11.43 12.71
CA PRO A 299 2.90 -10.68 13.56
C PRO A 299 2.62 -11.34 14.91
N VAL A 300 2.45 -12.68 14.94
CA VAL A 300 2.25 -13.43 16.19
C VAL A 300 3.48 -13.33 17.10
N PHE A 301 4.68 -13.50 16.53
CA PHE A 301 5.92 -13.40 17.28
C PHE A 301 6.17 -11.98 17.78
N ARG A 302 5.82 -10.99 16.97
CA ARG A 302 5.89 -9.58 17.35
C ARG A 302 5.01 -9.28 18.56
N HIS A 303 3.76 -9.78 18.58
CA HIS A 303 2.86 -9.64 19.71
C HIS A 303 3.50 -10.19 21.00
N PHE A 304 3.95 -11.44 20.94
CA PHE A 304 4.63 -12.11 22.05
C PHE A 304 5.85 -11.33 22.60
N VAL A 305 6.74 -10.89 21.70
CA VAL A 305 7.96 -10.16 22.12
C VAL A 305 7.62 -8.78 22.68
N THR A 306 6.61 -8.10 22.11
CA THR A 306 6.12 -6.82 22.62
C THR A 306 5.57 -6.97 24.03
N ASP A 307 4.83 -8.02 24.31
CA ASP A 307 4.31 -8.29 25.65
C ASP A 307 5.44 -8.58 26.65
N ILE A 308 6.47 -9.33 26.25
CA ILE A 308 7.67 -9.53 27.09
C ILE A 308 8.35 -8.18 27.37
N LEU A 309 8.51 -7.32 26.34
CA LEU A 309 9.13 -6.00 26.55
C LEU A 309 8.29 -5.14 27.50
N ASN A 310 6.97 -5.11 27.33
CA ASN A 310 6.07 -4.33 28.18
C ASN A 310 6.07 -4.78 29.66
N ASN A 311 6.46 -6.00 29.93
CA ASN A 311 6.64 -6.54 31.28
C ASN A 311 8.04 -6.31 31.88
N LYS A 312 8.95 -5.62 31.16
CA LYS A 312 10.25 -5.20 31.69
C LYS A 312 10.09 -3.93 32.55
N THR A 313 11.16 -3.60 33.28
CA THR A 313 11.19 -2.35 34.07
C THR A 313 11.10 -1.12 33.15
N THR A 314 10.54 -0.05 33.66
CA THR A 314 10.38 1.23 32.92
C THR A 314 11.73 1.71 32.36
N ASP A 315 12.84 1.57 33.09
CA ASP A 315 14.16 1.99 32.64
C ASP A 315 14.64 1.17 31.44
N VAL A 316 14.37 -0.13 31.40
CA VAL A 316 14.72 -0.99 30.26
C VAL A 316 13.94 -0.60 29.02
N ILE A 317 12.62 -0.41 29.17
CA ILE A 317 11.75 0.02 28.07
C ILE A 317 12.20 1.38 27.55
N TYR A 318 12.46 2.32 28.46
CA TYR A 318 12.93 3.68 28.14
C TYR A 318 14.22 3.64 27.33
N ASN A 319 15.26 2.94 27.81
CA ASN A 319 16.55 2.87 27.14
C ASN A 319 16.45 2.21 25.74
N ILE A 320 15.74 1.08 25.62
CA ILE A 320 15.55 0.41 24.32
C ILE A 320 14.81 1.35 23.34
N THR A 321 13.79 2.06 23.82
CA THR A 321 12.99 2.97 22.98
C THR A 321 13.80 4.20 22.59
N LEU A 322 14.62 4.76 23.48
CA LEU A 322 15.49 5.88 23.19
C LEU A 322 16.57 5.53 22.15
N ASP A 323 17.22 4.37 22.31
CA ASP A 323 18.20 3.88 21.35
C ASP A 323 17.59 3.65 19.96
N ALA A 324 16.35 3.12 19.92
CA ALA A 324 15.62 2.93 18.67
C ALA A 324 15.23 4.28 18.02
N ALA A 325 14.79 5.26 18.81
CA ALA A 325 14.50 6.59 18.30
C ALA A 325 15.76 7.25 17.70
N ASN A 326 16.91 7.15 18.40
CA ASN A 326 18.20 7.61 17.89
C ASN A 326 18.62 6.89 16.62
N THR A 327 18.37 5.60 16.53
CA THR A 327 18.67 4.76 15.35
C THR A 327 17.81 5.18 14.15
N TYR A 328 16.54 5.42 14.35
CA TYR A 328 15.65 5.94 13.31
C TYR A 328 16.08 7.36 12.86
N LYS A 329 16.36 8.28 13.79
CA LYS A 329 16.85 9.63 13.49
C LYS A 329 18.10 9.59 12.62
N ALA A 330 19.06 8.77 12.99
CA ALA A 330 20.32 8.59 12.25
C ALA A 330 20.15 7.89 10.89
N SER A 331 19.01 7.21 10.66
CA SER A 331 18.64 6.60 9.38
C SER A 331 17.71 7.50 8.56
N HIS A 332 17.47 8.75 8.98
CA HIS A 332 16.52 9.71 8.39
C HIS A 332 15.06 9.26 8.37
N ASN A 333 14.67 8.31 9.21
CA ASN A 333 13.30 7.88 9.45
C ASN A 333 12.68 8.75 10.55
N TYR A 334 12.41 10.01 10.22
CA TYR A 334 12.08 11.03 11.23
C TYR A 334 10.76 10.81 11.94
N TYR A 335 9.74 10.29 11.24
CA TYR A 335 8.44 10.07 11.85
C TYR A 335 8.52 9.00 12.94
N GLU A 336 9.14 7.86 12.64
CA GLU A 336 9.34 6.78 13.60
C GLU A 336 10.15 7.24 14.80
N ALA A 337 11.17 8.07 14.57
CA ALA A 337 11.94 8.70 15.65
C ALA A 337 11.06 9.60 16.51
N ILE A 338 10.27 10.51 15.91
CA ILE A 338 9.36 11.43 16.59
C ILE A 338 8.32 10.65 17.40
N ALA A 339 7.73 9.60 16.83
CA ALA A 339 6.74 8.79 17.52
C ALA A 339 7.32 8.09 18.76
N LEU A 340 8.56 7.58 18.68
CA LEU A 340 9.23 6.95 19.81
C LEU A 340 9.68 7.98 20.88
N TYR A 341 10.21 9.13 20.47
CA TYR A 341 10.54 10.20 21.40
C TYR A 341 9.30 10.72 22.16
N SER A 342 8.15 10.94 21.46
CA SER A 342 6.89 11.32 22.10
C SER A 342 6.44 10.27 23.12
N ARG A 343 6.52 8.97 22.76
CA ARG A 343 6.15 7.86 23.65
C ARG A 343 6.91 7.85 24.98
N ILE A 344 8.16 8.30 24.99
CA ILE A 344 9.01 8.36 26.20
C ILE A 344 9.13 9.77 26.79
N GLY A 345 8.37 10.74 26.27
CA GLY A 345 8.40 12.12 26.77
C GLY A 345 9.66 12.91 26.45
N HIS A 346 10.41 12.51 25.41
CA HIS A 346 11.68 13.12 25.01
C HIS A 346 11.45 14.25 24.00
N TYR A 347 10.66 15.25 24.38
CA TYR A 347 10.21 16.32 23.47
C TYR A 347 11.34 17.25 23.00
N GLN A 348 12.44 17.38 23.77
CA GLN A 348 13.55 18.24 23.37
C GLN A 348 14.14 17.80 22.04
N GLU A 349 14.42 16.49 21.86
CA GLU A 349 14.96 15.95 20.62
C GLU A 349 14.02 16.10 19.42
N ILE A 350 12.70 16.14 19.67
CA ILE A 350 11.70 16.40 18.63
C ILE A 350 11.83 17.86 18.18
N TYR A 351 11.82 18.81 19.12
CA TYR A 351 11.88 20.23 18.80
C TYR A 351 13.25 20.69 18.27
N ASP A 352 14.31 19.99 18.62
CA ASP A 352 15.67 20.23 18.10
C ASP A 352 15.91 19.52 16.74
N SER A 353 14.92 18.79 16.21
CA SER A 353 15.07 18.11 14.93
C SER A 353 14.82 19.06 13.75
N ASP A 354 15.69 19.00 12.75
CA ASP A 354 15.56 19.74 11.48
C ASP A 354 14.74 18.91 10.48
N VAL A 355 13.43 18.84 10.72
CA VAL A 355 12.50 18.11 9.83
C VAL A 355 11.61 19.12 9.13
N SER A 356 11.68 19.15 7.82
CA SER A 356 10.84 20.05 7.01
C SER A 356 9.35 19.71 7.13
N VAL A 357 8.50 20.72 6.95
CA VAL A 357 7.04 20.55 6.96
C VAL A 357 6.58 19.57 5.86
N GLU A 358 7.28 19.48 4.74
CA GLU A 358 7.00 18.50 3.67
C GLU A 358 7.12 17.07 4.15
N LYS A 359 8.21 16.76 4.86
CA LYS A 359 8.40 15.42 5.43
C LYS A 359 7.37 15.12 6.50
N LEU A 360 7.03 16.09 7.35
CA LEU A 360 5.98 15.90 8.36
C LEU A 360 4.60 15.69 7.74
N TYR A 361 4.32 16.35 6.62
CA TYR A 361 3.04 16.23 5.93
C TYR A 361 2.76 14.80 5.44
N GLU A 362 3.77 14.05 5.03
CA GLU A 362 3.63 12.65 4.60
C GLU A 362 3.01 11.77 5.72
N TYR A 363 3.13 12.19 6.96
CA TYR A 363 2.64 11.50 8.15
C TYR A 363 1.34 12.09 8.71
N VAL A 364 0.76 13.09 8.03
CA VAL A 364 -0.52 13.69 8.44
C VAL A 364 -1.67 12.79 8.01
N ILE A 365 -1.88 11.72 8.77
CA ILE A 365 -3.02 10.80 8.66
C ILE A 365 -3.73 10.71 10.01
N LYS A 366 -5.00 10.32 10.01
CA LYS A 366 -5.84 10.31 11.21
C LYS A 366 -5.23 9.53 12.38
N SER A 367 -4.57 8.40 12.11
CA SER A 367 -3.93 7.56 13.13
C SER A 367 -2.78 8.23 13.88
N ASN A 368 -2.18 9.29 13.32
CA ASN A 368 -1.02 9.97 13.88
C ASN A 368 -1.39 11.26 14.62
N LYS A 369 -2.67 11.65 14.59
CA LYS A 369 -3.14 12.91 15.18
C LYS A 369 -2.76 13.06 16.65
N ASP A 370 -2.95 12.01 17.44
CA ASP A 370 -2.71 12.04 18.89
C ASP A 370 -1.24 12.28 19.22
N ILE A 371 -0.31 11.76 18.43
CA ILE A 371 1.14 11.99 18.59
C ILE A 371 1.45 13.48 18.38
N PHE A 372 0.94 14.08 17.31
CA PHE A 372 1.20 15.49 17.03
C PHE A 372 0.50 16.43 18.02
N LEU A 373 -0.68 16.06 18.52
CA LEU A 373 -1.36 16.78 19.61
C LEU A 373 -0.55 16.74 20.91
N ASP A 374 -0.02 15.56 21.25
CA ASP A 374 0.83 15.37 22.40
C ASP A 374 2.07 16.26 22.31
N ILE A 375 2.77 16.26 21.17
CA ILE A 375 3.94 17.12 20.92
C ILE A 375 3.56 18.60 21.07
N ALA A 376 2.47 19.05 20.44
CA ALA A 376 2.01 20.45 20.51
C ALA A 376 1.70 20.88 21.95
N ASN A 377 1.11 20.00 22.75
CA ASN A 377 0.77 20.27 24.15
C ASN A 377 2.00 20.36 25.06
N HIS A 378 3.10 19.71 24.69
CA HIS A 378 4.36 19.73 25.46
C HIS A 378 5.36 20.80 24.99
N TYR A 379 4.97 21.72 24.12
CA TYR A 379 5.80 22.85 23.70
C TYR A 379 6.41 23.64 24.90
N TRP A 380 5.71 23.71 26.02
CA TRP A 380 6.16 24.42 27.23
C TRP A 380 7.31 23.75 27.97
N SER A 381 7.50 22.48 27.83
CA SER A 381 8.48 21.65 28.55
C SER A 381 9.88 21.72 27.98
N VAL A 382 10.07 22.37 26.79
CA VAL A 382 11.34 22.38 26.07
C VAL A 382 12.04 23.73 26.10
N GLU A 383 13.38 23.68 26.05
CA GLU A 383 14.22 24.87 25.86
C GLU A 383 14.29 25.22 24.38
N LYS A 384 14.11 26.49 24.01
CA LYS A 384 13.98 26.91 22.62
C LYS A 384 15.23 27.55 22.03
N LYS A 385 16.05 28.23 22.83
CA LYS A 385 17.39 28.82 22.50
C LYS A 385 17.65 29.17 21.00
N GLY A 386 16.71 29.88 20.39
CA GLY A 386 16.80 30.31 19.00
C GLY A 386 16.32 29.29 17.95
N HIS A 387 15.77 28.15 18.35
CA HIS A 387 15.28 27.10 17.45
C HIS A 387 13.75 26.97 17.54
N TYR A 388 13.04 27.53 16.57
CA TYR A 388 11.57 27.49 16.52
C TYR A 388 11.02 26.76 15.28
N ASP A 389 11.87 26.23 14.40
CA ASP A 389 11.47 25.66 13.11
C ASP A 389 10.45 24.54 13.28
N MET A 390 10.74 23.58 14.18
CA MET A 390 9.81 22.47 14.44
C MET A 390 8.50 22.97 15.07
N ALA A 391 8.52 23.94 15.96
CA ALA A 391 7.32 24.50 16.57
C ALA A 391 6.42 25.19 15.53
N VAL A 392 7.03 25.94 14.60
CA VAL A 392 6.33 26.53 13.46
C VAL A 392 5.71 25.44 12.58
N ASN A 393 6.47 24.38 12.26
CA ASN A 393 5.98 23.25 11.46
C ASN A 393 4.82 22.53 12.15
N ILE A 394 4.92 22.27 13.47
CA ILE A 394 3.84 21.65 14.26
C ILE A 394 2.58 22.54 14.25
N SER A 395 2.72 23.85 14.29
CA SER A 395 1.56 24.77 14.20
C SER A 395 0.80 24.58 12.88
N PHE A 396 1.50 24.37 11.78
CA PHE A 396 0.89 24.06 10.48
C PHE A 396 0.27 22.66 10.47
N ILE A 397 0.92 21.66 11.05
CA ILE A 397 0.37 20.30 11.18
C ILE A 397 -0.93 20.30 11.99
N MET A 398 -1.03 21.14 13.05
CA MET A 398 -2.28 21.30 13.82
C MET A 398 -3.41 21.84 12.93
N PHE A 399 -3.13 22.79 12.04
CA PHE A 399 -4.11 23.23 11.06
C PHE A 399 -4.56 22.07 10.16
N LEU A 400 -3.64 21.26 9.64
CA LEU A 400 -3.95 20.12 8.78
C LEU A 400 -4.83 19.07 9.45
N TYR A 401 -4.74 18.92 10.76
CA TYR A 401 -5.65 18.09 11.57
C TYR A 401 -6.96 18.80 11.98
N ASN A 402 -7.19 20.01 11.50
CA ASN A 402 -8.32 20.89 11.91
C ASN A 402 -8.33 21.23 13.40
N GLU A 403 -7.18 21.20 14.06
CA GLU A 403 -6.99 21.61 15.46
C GLU A 403 -6.70 23.10 15.55
N LYS A 404 -7.65 23.92 15.04
CA LYS A 404 -7.50 25.38 14.90
C LYS A 404 -7.19 26.09 16.22
N LEU A 405 -7.81 25.63 17.32
CA LEU A 405 -7.58 26.22 18.65
C LEU A 405 -6.17 25.93 19.15
N THR A 406 -5.70 24.70 18.99
CA THR A 406 -4.34 24.28 19.35
C THR A 406 -3.31 25.02 18.49
N ALA A 407 -3.55 25.12 17.18
CA ALA A 407 -2.70 25.88 16.27
C ALA A 407 -2.61 27.37 16.68
N ALA A 408 -3.74 28.03 16.92
CA ALA A 408 -3.78 29.45 17.32
C ALA A 408 -3.05 29.68 18.65
N LYS A 409 -3.25 28.81 19.65
CA LYS A 409 -2.56 28.86 20.94
C LYS A 409 -1.04 28.70 20.76
N LEU A 410 -0.62 27.74 19.96
CA LEU A 410 0.79 27.47 19.69
C LEU A 410 1.44 28.65 18.96
N ILE A 411 0.79 29.21 17.94
CA ILE A 411 1.24 30.41 17.22
C ILE A 411 1.44 31.60 18.18
N SER A 412 0.46 31.84 19.06
CA SER A 412 0.56 32.92 20.06
C SER A 412 1.77 32.73 20.98
N ASN A 413 1.95 31.52 21.51
CA ASN A 413 3.02 31.17 22.41
C ASN A 413 4.41 31.33 21.77
N ILE A 414 4.57 30.81 20.55
CA ILE A 414 5.80 30.93 19.78
C ILE A 414 6.10 32.42 19.50
N SER A 415 5.10 33.22 19.13
CA SER A 415 5.26 34.66 18.90
C SER A 415 5.74 35.40 20.15
N ASP A 416 5.23 35.02 21.32
CA ASP A 416 5.62 35.66 22.58
C ASP A 416 7.03 35.21 23.03
N ASP A 417 7.41 33.96 22.76
CA ASP A 417 8.76 33.47 23.07
C ASP A 417 9.80 34.12 22.15
N ILE A 418 9.51 34.23 20.85
CA ILE A 418 10.40 34.89 19.85
C ILE A 418 10.70 36.34 20.25
N LYS A 419 9.71 37.08 20.78
CA LYS A 419 9.90 38.49 21.24
C LYS A 419 10.86 38.60 22.43
N LYS A 420 10.95 37.56 23.26
CA LYS A 420 11.76 37.53 24.48
C LYS A 420 13.13 36.88 24.25
N ASP A 421 13.32 36.16 23.20
CA ASP A 421 14.54 35.38 22.93
C ASP A 421 15.66 36.27 22.39
N CYS A 422 16.65 36.53 23.25
CA CYS A 422 17.83 37.34 22.92
C CYS A 422 18.85 36.62 21.99
N HIS A 423 18.69 35.31 21.73
CA HIS A 423 19.58 34.53 20.87
C HIS A 423 19.21 34.70 19.39
N LEU A 424 18.04 35.22 19.07
CA LEU A 424 17.60 35.43 17.70
C LEU A 424 18.16 36.72 17.09
N SER A 425 18.63 36.61 15.87
CA SER A 425 18.91 37.78 15.01
C SER A 425 17.61 38.45 14.57
N LYS A 426 17.68 39.73 14.19
CA LYS A 426 16.54 40.46 13.63
C LYS A 426 15.91 39.74 12.42
N ASP A 427 16.75 39.18 11.56
CA ASP A 427 16.30 38.47 10.36
C ASP A 427 15.53 37.18 10.73
N GLN A 428 16.00 36.41 11.73
CA GLN A 428 15.30 35.24 12.22
C GLN A 428 13.94 35.60 12.87
N VAL A 429 13.89 36.68 13.65
CA VAL A 429 12.63 37.19 14.22
C VAL A 429 11.64 37.54 13.11
N MET A 430 12.11 38.21 12.04
CA MET A 430 11.27 38.51 10.88
C MET A 430 10.79 37.25 10.16
N ASP A 431 11.69 36.28 9.90
CA ASP A 431 11.38 35.02 9.20
C ASP A 431 10.31 34.23 9.97
N TYR A 432 10.47 34.05 11.28
CA TYR A 432 9.50 33.36 12.12
C TYR A 432 8.15 34.08 12.21
N ASN A 433 8.14 35.40 12.39
CA ASN A 433 6.90 36.18 12.42
C ASN A 433 6.16 36.12 11.08
N ALA A 434 6.89 36.13 9.96
CA ALA A 434 6.31 35.96 8.65
C ALA A 434 5.70 34.56 8.48
N ALA A 435 6.40 33.50 8.91
CA ALA A 435 5.91 32.13 8.87
C ALA A 435 4.64 31.92 9.75
N LEU A 436 4.65 32.46 10.98
CA LEU A 436 3.47 32.38 11.88
C LEU A 436 2.27 33.17 11.31
N THR A 437 2.51 34.34 10.70
CA THR A 437 1.44 35.11 10.05
C THR A 437 0.87 34.38 8.84
N TYR A 438 1.73 33.70 8.07
CA TYR A 438 1.31 32.84 6.96
C TYR A 438 0.42 31.67 7.46
N ILE A 439 0.84 30.95 8.50
CA ILE A 439 0.05 29.86 9.06
C ILE A 439 -1.28 30.37 9.62
N ASN A 440 -1.27 31.54 10.24
CA ASN A 440 -2.49 32.18 10.77
C ASN A 440 -3.52 32.49 9.67
N ALA A 441 -3.09 32.74 8.41
CA ALA A 441 -4.01 32.91 7.30
C ALA A 441 -4.89 31.66 7.06
N PHE A 442 -4.33 30.46 7.29
CA PHE A 442 -5.09 29.21 7.11
C PHE A 442 -6.09 28.92 8.26
N LEU A 443 -6.01 29.61 9.37
CA LEU A 443 -7.06 29.51 10.42
C LEU A 443 -8.38 30.12 9.94
N ASP A 444 -8.32 31.07 8.99
CA ASP A 444 -9.46 31.63 8.25
C ASP A 444 -9.73 30.89 6.92
N TYR A 445 -9.47 29.57 6.91
CA TYR A 445 -9.67 28.72 5.76
C TYR A 445 -11.07 28.90 5.12
N ASN A 446 -11.12 28.98 3.79
CA ASN A 446 -12.25 29.31 2.94
C ASN A 446 -12.67 30.79 2.88
N ASP A 447 -11.98 31.70 3.55
CA ASP A 447 -12.21 33.13 3.42
C ASP A 447 -11.01 33.81 2.75
N PHE A 448 -10.99 33.83 1.40
CA PHE A 448 -9.87 34.42 0.66
C PHE A 448 -9.61 35.88 0.99
N THR A 449 -10.61 36.65 1.38
CA THR A 449 -10.44 38.07 1.75
C THR A 449 -9.61 38.19 3.03
N LYS A 450 -9.92 37.37 4.04
CA LYS A 450 -9.13 37.33 5.28
C LYS A 450 -7.76 36.72 5.07
N MET A 451 -7.68 35.62 4.31
CA MET A 451 -6.40 35.02 3.97
C MET A 451 -5.48 36.01 3.22
N ASN A 452 -6.00 36.73 2.23
CA ASN A 452 -5.25 37.72 1.47
C ASN A 452 -4.76 38.86 2.37
N ALA A 453 -5.56 39.33 3.32
CA ALA A 453 -5.13 40.33 4.31
C ALA A 453 -3.94 39.87 5.15
N GLN A 454 -3.85 38.58 5.49
CA GLN A 454 -2.68 38.02 6.18
C GLN A 454 -1.48 37.90 5.23
N PHE A 455 -1.68 37.50 3.96
CA PHE A 455 -0.58 37.37 3.00
C PHE A 455 0.03 38.74 2.66
N ILE A 456 -0.77 39.81 2.62
CA ILE A 456 -0.26 41.20 2.51
C ILE A 456 0.63 41.53 3.71
N LYS A 457 0.20 41.22 4.95
CA LYS A 457 1.03 41.43 6.14
C LYS A 457 2.35 40.64 6.07
N VAL A 458 2.33 39.40 5.59
CA VAL A 458 3.55 38.61 5.39
C VAL A 458 4.50 39.34 4.44
N ALA A 459 3.96 39.83 3.32
CA ALA A 459 4.72 40.58 2.34
C ALA A 459 5.30 41.92 2.84
N ASP A 460 4.67 42.52 3.88
CA ASP A 460 5.17 43.70 4.57
C ASP A 460 6.27 43.34 5.60
N ILE A 461 6.21 42.16 6.19
CA ILE A 461 7.21 41.67 7.15
C ILE A 461 8.52 41.30 6.43
N THR A 462 8.42 40.54 5.30
CA THR A 462 9.60 40.03 4.60
C THR A 462 9.52 40.25 3.07
N ASN A 463 10.64 40.61 2.45
CA ASN A 463 10.77 40.68 1.00
C ASN A 463 11.29 39.38 0.37
N LYS A 464 11.55 38.36 1.20
CA LYS A 464 12.05 37.02 0.77
C LYS A 464 10.91 36.00 0.81
N PRO A 465 10.94 34.98 -0.04
CA PRO A 465 10.03 33.85 0.08
C PRO A 465 10.20 33.15 1.43
N LEU A 466 9.09 32.66 1.97
CA LEU A 466 9.07 31.93 3.24
C LEU A 466 9.85 30.61 3.12
N LYS A 467 10.65 30.27 4.12
CA LYS A 467 11.43 29.04 4.19
C LYS A 467 10.58 27.81 4.59
N HIS A 468 9.53 28.05 5.38
CA HIS A 468 8.67 27.01 5.96
C HIS A 468 7.50 26.60 5.04
N ILE A 469 7.64 26.83 3.74
CA ILE A 469 6.66 26.40 2.75
C ILE A 469 7.22 25.20 2.00
N ALA A 470 6.43 24.16 1.95
CA ALA A 470 6.73 22.98 1.17
C ALA A 470 6.62 23.30 -0.32
N GLY A 471 7.75 23.40 -1.02
CA GLY A 471 7.80 23.72 -2.45
C GLY A 471 7.13 22.65 -3.33
N HIS A 472 7.02 21.43 -2.83
CA HIS A 472 6.39 20.27 -3.48
C HIS A 472 5.05 19.89 -2.86
N PHE A 473 4.58 20.64 -1.89
CA PHE A 473 3.31 20.42 -1.23
C PHE A 473 2.13 20.63 -2.22
N PRO A 474 1.10 19.76 -2.23
CA PRO A 474 -0.03 20.00 -3.12
C PRO A 474 -0.80 21.22 -2.67
N PHE A 475 -0.92 22.21 -3.53
CA PHE A 475 -1.67 23.44 -3.26
C PHE A 475 -3.10 23.14 -2.75
N SER A 476 -3.72 22.12 -3.29
CA SER A 476 -5.11 21.70 -3.00
C SER A 476 -5.21 20.54 -2.00
N PHE A 477 -4.19 20.26 -1.21
CA PHE A 477 -4.23 19.21 -0.17
C PHE A 477 -4.73 17.84 -0.69
N GLU A 478 -4.19 17.36 -1.80
CA GLU A 478 -4.57 16.10 -2.48
C GLU A 478 -5.93 16.16 -3.22
N CYS A 479 -6.73 17.22 -3.08
CA CYS A 479 -7.98 17.37 -3.79
C CYS A 479 -7.72 17.85 -5.24
N PRO A 480 -8.26 17.19 -6.27
CA PRO A 480 -8.07 17.65 -7.65
C PRO A 480 -8.96 18.85 -8.02
N SER A 481 -9.82 19.31 -7.11
CA SER A 481 -10.79 20.37 -7.36
C SER A 481 -10.59 21.51 -6.37
N VAL A 482 -10.13 22.66 -6.88
CA VAL A 482 -10.03 23.90 -6.11
C VAL A 482 -11.41 24.40 -5.71
N MET A 483 -12.37 24.32 -6.63
CA MET A 483 -13.75 24.72 -6.38
C MET A 483 -14.40 23.89 -5.27
N SER A 484 -14.18 22.57 -5.23
CA SER A 484 -14.72 21.72 -4.16
C SER A 484 -14.26 22.11 -2.77
N ILE A 485 -13.04 22.63 -2.65
CA ILE A 485 -12.46 23.05 -1.38
C ILE A 485 -12.98 24.43 -0.96
N TYR A 486 -13.09 25.36 -1.90
CA TYR A 486 -13.22 26.78 -1.59
C TYR A 486 -14.59 27.39 -1.90
N HIS A 487 -15.46 26.73 -2.66
CA HIS A 487 -16.83 27.20 -2.86
C HIS A 487 -17.71 26.83 -1.67
N SER A 488 -18.11 27.84 -0.90
CA SER A 488 -18.72 27.65 0.41
C SER A 488 -20.20 28.09 0.51
N SER A 489 -20.65 29.00 -0.34
CA SER A 489 -22.00 29.60 -0.23
C SER A 489 -22.68 29.72 -1.58
N PRO A 490 -23.98 29.34 -1.70
CA PRO A 490 -24.73 29.52 -2.95
C PRO A 490 -24.79 30.96 -3.41
N GLY A 491 -24.49 31.20 -4.69
CA GLY A 491 -24.48 32.54 -5.30
C GLY A 491 -23.18 33.32 -5.07
N ALA A 492 -22.21 32.77 -4.34
CA ALA A 492 -20.95 33.45 -4.05
C ALA A 492 -19.82 33.11 -5.02
N LEU A 493 -20.00 32.15 -5.94
CA LEU A 493 -18.92 31.55 -6.73
C LEU A 493 -18.13 32.58 -7.56
N ASP A 494 -18.81 33.56 -8.19
CA ASP A 494 -18.12 34.59 -8.98
C ASP A 494 -17.29 35.52 -8.08
N TYR A 495 -17.77 35.85 -6.90
CA TYR A 495 -17.02 36.61 -5.89
C TYR A 495 -15.84 35.81 -5.32
N GLU A 496 -16.06 34.55 -4.95
CA GLU A 496 -15.00 33.65 -4.42
C GLU A 496 -13.89 33.45 -5.46
N THR A 497 -14.24 33.31 -6.74
CA THR A 497 -13.29 33.20 -7.86
C THR A 497 -12.46 34.47 -8.03
N TYR A 498 -13.11 35.65 -7.94
CA TYR A 498 -12.41 36.93 -7.98
C TYR A 498 -11.49 37.11 -6.76
N ALA A 499 -11.98 36.85 -5.56
CA ALA A 499 -11.19 36.96 -4.33
C ALA A 499 -9.97 36.03 -4.34
N LEU A 500 -10.10 34.81 -4.89
CA LEU A 500 -8.99 33.88 -5.12
C LEU A 500 -7.94 34.48 -6.07
N GLU A 501 -8.35 35.08 -7.16
CA GLU A 501 -7.42 35.70 -8.13
C GLU A 501 -6.63 36.84 -7.52
N GLU A 502 -7.28 37.71 -6.75
CA GLU A 502 -6.63 38.79 -5.98
C GLU A 502 -5.63 38.22 -4.97
N CYS A 503 -6.01 37.16 -4.27
CA CYS A 503 -5.18 36.48 -3.29
C CYS A 503 -3.93 35.81 -3.94
N ALA A 504 -4.08 35.28 -5.15
CA ALA A 504 -3.04 34.55 -5.86
C ALA A 504 -1.75 35.38 -6.04
N SER A 505 -1.85 36.65 -6.41
CA SER A 505 -0.70 37.51 -6.63
C SER A 505 0.16 37.68 -5.36
N ASN A 506 -0.46 37.91 -4.21
CA ASN A 506 0.23 38.04 -2.93
C ASN A 506 0.79 36.69 -2.46
N TYR A 507 0.02 35.62 -2.62
CA TYR A 507 0.45 34.26 -2.30
C TYR A 507 1.72 33.88 -3.09
N TYR A 508 1.75 34.08 -4.40
CA TYR A 508 2.92 33.74 -5.23
C TYR A 508 4.16 34.52 -4.83
N ARG A 509 4.01 35.80 -4.43
CA ARG A 509 5.13 36.63 -4.00
C ARG A 509 5.81 36.06 -2.74
N ILE A 510 5.03 35.61 -1.74
CA ILE A 510 5.55 35.11 -0.48
C ILE A 510 5.97 33.65 -0.52
N THR A 511 5.51 32.87 -1.53
CA THR A 511 5.74 31.42 -1.63
C THR A 511 6.65 31.01 -2.78
N ASN A 512 7.33 31.97 -3.42
CA ASN A 512 8.14 31.72 -4.62
C ASN A 512 7.36 31.04 -5.76
N GLY A 513 6.07 31.38 -5.89
CA GLY A 513 5.21 30.85 -6.95
C GLY A 513 4.66 29.45 -6.70
N HIS A 514 4.63 28.96 -5.45
CA HIS A 514 3.95 27.71 -5.10
C HIS A 514 2.49 27.74 -5.55
N GLY A 515 2.01 26.64 -6.14
CA GLY A 515 0.63 26.54 -6.65
C GLY A 515 0.34 27.38 -7.88
N LYS A 516 1.33 27.96 -8.56
CA LYS A 516 1.11 28.87 -9.68
C LYS A 516 0.26 28.23 -10.78
N GLY A 517 -0.87 28.87 -11.10
CA GLY A 517 -1.89 28.37 -12.03
C GLY A 517 -3.21 28.00 -11.37
N PHE A 518 -3.30 27.99 -10.02
CA PHE A 518 -4.53 27.58 -9.34
C PHE A 518 -5.72 28.52 -9.61
N GLU A 519 -5.49 29.81 -9.86
CA GLU A 519 -6.54 30.75 -10.25
C GLU A 519 -7.13 30.46 -11.63
N ALA A 520 -6.29 30.03 -12.58
CA ALA A 520 -6.75 29.59 -13.89
C ALA A 520 -7.50 28.26 -13.76
N LEU A 521 -7.03 27.35 -12.88
CA LEU A 521 -7.67 26.09 -12.60
C LEU A 521 -9.08 26.28 -12.00
N MET A 522 -9.22 27.11 -10.96
CA MET A 522 -10.52 27.43 -10.37
C MET A 522 -11.51 27.95 -11.42
N LYS A 523 -11.07 28.90 -12.27
CA LYS A 523 -11.89 29.42 -13.37
C LYS A 523 -12.26 28.33 -14.38
N ALA A 524 -11.34 27.42 -14.70
CA ALA A 524 -11.62 26.30 -15.59
C ALA A 524 -12.71 25.37 -15.02
N GLU A 525 -12.63 25.07 -13.72
CA GLU A 525 -13.65 24.27 -13.03
C GLU A 525 -15.02 24.93 -13.02
N VAL A 526 -15.06 26.25 -12.76
CA VAL A 526 -16.32 27.04 -12.79
C VAL A 526 -16.95 26.98 -14.18
N LEU A 527 -16.17 27.22 -15.23
CA LEU A 527 -16.67 27.19 -16.60
C LEU A 527 -17.12 25.79 -17.02
N TYR A 528 -16.35 24.75 -16.67
CA TYR A 528 -16.74 23.36 -16.90
C TYR A 528 -18.10 23.04 -16.23
N ASN A 529 -18.27 23.40 -14.95
CA ASN A 529 -19.52 23.15 -14.23
C ASN A 529 -20.70 23.96 -14.77
N ARG A 530 -20.46 25.08 -15.45
CA ARG A 530 -21.46 25.88 -16.18
C ARG A 530 -21.71 25.39 -17.61
N GLY A 531 -20.95 24.37 -18.07
CA GLY A 531 -21.10 23.81 -19.41
C GLY A 531 -20.43 24.65 -20.51
N GLU A 532 -19.51 25.54 -20.17
CA GLU A 532 -18.71 26.38 -21.06
C GLU A 532 -17.39 25.66 -21.40
N ILE A 533 -17.52 24.54 -22.11
CA ILE A 533 -16.48 23.51 -22.26
C ILE A 533 -15.23 24.05 -22.94
N GLU A 534 -15.35 24.79 -24.06
CA GLU A 534 -14.20 25.31 -24.81
C GLU A 534 -13.42 26.35 -24.01
N SER A 535 -14.14 27.22 -23.28
CA SER A 535 -13.50 28.22 -22.41
C SER A 535 -12.78 27.57 -21.22
N ALA A 536 -13.36 26.51 -20.67
CA ALA A 536 -12.73 25.71 -19.59
C ALA A 536 -11.41 25.06 -20.07
N GLU A 537 -11.41 24.48 -21.27
CA GLU A 537 -10.23 23.86 -21.88
C GLU A 537 -9.07 24.87 -22.07
N ILE A 538 -9.36 26.06 -22.58
CA ILE A 538 -8.36 27.13 -22.75
C ILE A 538 -7.71 27.48 -21.41
N LEU A 539 -8.50 27.55 -20.33
CA LEU A 539 -7.98 27.87 -19.01
C LEU A 539 -7.17 26.71 -18.40
N CYS A 540 -7.51 25.44 -18.71
CA CYS A 540 -6.69 24.30 -18.34
C CYS A 540 -5.31 24.37 -18.99
N HIS A 541 -5.23 24.68 -20.29
CA HIS A 541 -3.94 24.89 -20.97
C HIS A 541 -3.16 26.07 -20.36
N LYS A 542 -3.84 27.15 -19.97
CA LYS A 542 -3.19 28.26 -19.24
C LYS A 542 -2.61 27.79 -17.90
N ALA A 543 -3.38 27.01 -17.12
CA ALA A 543 -2.90 26.46 -15.85
C ALA A 543 -1.68 25.53 -16.05
N LEU A 544 -1.71 24.65 -17.04
CA LEU A 544 -0.58 23.78 -17.42
C LEU A 544 0.68 24.59 -17.77
N TYR A 545 0.54 25.60 -18.62
CA TYR A 545 1.64 26.48 -18.99
C TYR A 545 2.24 27.22 -17.78
N MET A 546 1.40 27.66 -16.83
CA MET A 546 1.86 28.34 -15.62
C MET A 546 2.54 27.38 -14.64
N ALA A 547 2.15 26.11 -14.62
CA ALA A 547 2.74 25.07 -13.80
C ALA A 547 4.06 24.49 -14.36
N ASP A 548 4.26 24.61 -15.67
CA ASP A 548 5.39 24.01 -16.38
C ASP A 548 6.75 24.58 -15.89
N GLY A 549 7.75 23.69 -15.79
CA GLY A 549 9.09 24.02 -15.33
C GLY A 549 9.22 24.43 -13.86
N ARG A 550 8.17 24.26 -13.04
CA ARG A 550 8.13 24.69 -11.63
C ARG A 550 7.81 23.58 -10.63
N ASN A 551 7.77 22.33 -11.06
CA ASN A 551 7.41 21.15 -10.22
C ASN A 551 6.03 21.28 -9.54
N GLN A 552 5.07 22.01 -10.16
CA GLN A 552 3.71 22.20 -9.64
C GLN A 552 2.83 21.02 -10.03
N TYR A 553 3.21 19.81 -9.60
CA TYR A 553 2.55 18.55 -9.99
C TYR A 553 1.06 18.52 -9.66
N SER A 554 0.63 19.08 -8.51
CA SER A 554 -0.78 19.12 -8.13
C SER A 554 -1.63 19.93 -9.11
N ILE A 555 -1.11 21.08 -9.60
CA ILE A 555 -1.80 21.90 -10.60
C ILE A 555 -1.85 21.15 -11.94
N TYR A 556 -0.76 20.49 -12.31
CA TYR A 556 -0.70 19.71 -13.55
C TYR A 556 -1.71 18.56 -13.52
N ILE A 557 -1.75 17.77 -12.45
CA ILE A 557 -2.69 16.65 -12.28
C ILE A 557 -4.13 17.17 -12.33
N ALA A 558 -4.44 18.24 -11.60
CA ALA A 558 -5.80 18.79 -11.56
C ALA A 558 -6.26 19.38 -12.90
N ALA A 559 -5.38 20.09 -13.62
CA ALA A 559 -5.70 20.60 -14.96
C ALA A 559 -5.91 19.46 -15.96
N THR A 560 -5.03 18.44 -15.94
CA THR A 560 -5.17 17.24 -16.78
C THR A 560 -6.45 16.45 -16.43
N PHE A 561 -6.82 16.40 -15.17
CA PHE A 561 -8.10 15.82 -14.71
C PHE A 561 -9.30 16.51 -15.36
N ILE A 562 -9.38 17.85 -15.34
CA ILE A 562 -10.48 18.60 -15.99
C ILE A 562 -10.46 18.36 -17.49
N MET A 563 -9.29 18.37 -18.14
CA MET A 563 -9.15 18.06 -19.56
C MET A 563 -9.67 16.64 -19.89
N THR A 564 -9.43 15.67 -19.00
CA THR A 564 -9.99 14.32 -19.16
C THR A 564 -11.51 14.33 -19.10
N LEU A 565 -12.11 15.09 -18.18
CA LEU A 565 -13.57 15.26 -18.11
C LEU A 565 -14.13 15.95 -19.37
N ILE A 566 -13.41 16.92 -19.92
CA ILE A 566 -13.74 17.57 -21.18
C ILE A 566 -13.67 16.58 -22.35
N SER A 567 -12.65 15.72 -22.39
CA SER A 567 -12.52 14.67 -23.40
C SER A 567 -13.69 13.67 -23.35
N ILE A 568 -14.17 13.34 -22.14
CA ILE A 568 -15.38 12.53 -21.97
C ILE A 568 -16.59 13.24 -22.55
N TYR A 569 -16.80 14.53 -22.23
CA TYR A 569 -17.91 15.32 -22.74
C TYR A 569 -17.93 15.37 -24.28
N LYS A 570 -16.75 15.55 -24.89
CA LYS A 570 -16.56 15.59 -26.35
C LYS A 570 -16.65 14.20 -27.01
N GLY A 571 -16.45 13.12 -26.25
CA GLY A 571 -16.27 11.75 -26.78
C GLY A 571 -14.94 11.56 -27.50
N ALA A 572 -13.93 12.37 -27.18
CA ALA A 572 -12.62 12.38 -27.81
C ALA A 572 -11.70 11.30 -27.16
N ASN A 573 -11.79 10.08 -27.67
CA ASN A 573 -11.13 8.92 -27.03
C ASN A 573 -9.60 9.02 -27.03
N ASP A 574 -8.98 9.60 -28.03
CA ASP A 574 -7.52 9.68 -28.12
C ASP A 574 -6.98 10.71 -27.10
N GLU A 575 -7.62 11.88 -26.99
CA GLU A 575 -7.35 12.87 -25.95
C GLU A 575 -7.58 12.31 -24.55
N PHE A 576 -8.68 11.56 -24.36
CA PHE A 576 -8.97 10.87 -23.09
C PHE A 576 -7.84 9.95 -22.67
N LYS A 577 -7.34 9.10 -23.57
CA LYS A 577 -6.22 8.19 -23.31
C LYS A 577 -4.94 8.95 -23.01
N GLU A 578 -4.64 9.98 -23.79
CA GLU A 578 -3.47 10.82 -23.59
C GLU A 578 -3.47 11.47 -22.20
N HIS A 579 -4.59 12.06 -21.80
CA HIS A 579 -4.70 12.70 -20.49
C HIS A 579 -4.64 11.70 -19.33
N MET A 580 -5.28 10.53 -19.46
CA MET A 580 -5.16 9.44 -18.49
C MET A 580 -3.72 8.94 -18.34
N ASN A 581 -3.01 8.79 -19.45
CA ASN A 581 -1.60 8.39 -19.43
C ASN A 581 -0.71 9.47 -18.83
N ASN A 582 -0.95 10.74 -19.12
CA ASN A 582 -0.20 11.86 -18.56
C ASN A 582 -0.29 11.94 -17.05
N MET A 583 -1.50 11.75 -16.48
CA MET A 583 -1.67 11.66 -15.02
C MET A 583 -0.91 10.47 -14.41
N THR A 584 -0.91 9.31 -15.09
CA THR A 584 -0.22 8.10 -14.63
C THR A 584 1.29 8.25 -14.73
N HIS A 585 1.77 8.80 -15.84
CA HIS A 585 3.20 8.97 -16.12
C HIS A 585 3.91 9.83 -15.06
N ILE A 586 3.25 10.87 -14.54
CA ILE A 586 3.81 11.71 -13.48
C ILE A 586 4.07 10.86 -12.23
N THR A 587 3.12 10.00 -11.85
CA THR A 587 3.21 9.21 -10.63
C THR A 587 4.14 8.00 -10.75
N GLU A 588 4.31 7.41 -11.94
CA GLU A 588 5.14 6.23 -12.16
C GLU A 588 6.61 6.54 -12.45
N ASN A 589 6.90 7.66 -13.10
CA ASN A 589 8.25 7.98 -13.59
C ASN A 589 9.02 8.98 -12.74
N THR A 590 8.41 9.54 -11.71
CA THR A 590 9.08 10.46 -10.78
C THR A 590 9.41 9.71 -9.50
N SER A 591 10.63 9.19 -9.39
CA SER A 591 11.11 8.34 -8.28
C SER A 591 11.09 9.00 -6.89
N TYR A 592 10.72 10.26 -6.79
CA TYR A 592 10.65 11.03 -5.53
C TYR A 592 9.29 11.73 -5.35
N LEU A 593 8.23 11.26 -6.03
CA LEU A 593 6.93 11.90 -5.85
C LEU A 593 6.35 11.51 -4.48
N PRO A 594 5.94 12.48 -3.66
CA PRO A 594 5.33 12.21 -2.37
C PRO A 594 4.06 11.36 -2.50
N GLN A 595 3.77 10.50 -1.52
CA GLN A 595 2.63 9.57 -1.53
C GLN A 595 1.29 10.27 -1.77
N HIS A 596 1.12 11.49 -1.30
CA HIS A 596 -0.10 12.26 -1.50
C HIS A 596 -0.42 12.61 -2.97
N MET A 597 0.59 12.67 -3.85
CA MET A 597 0.34 12.86 -5.30
C MET A 597 -0.23 11.58 -5.94
N HIS A 598 0.20 10.39 -5.47
CA HIS A 598 -0.42 9.13 -5.89
C HIS A 598 -1.89 9.09 -5.48
N LYS A 599 -2.20 9.48 -4.23
CA LYS A 599 -3.58 9.55 -3.74
C LYS A 599 -4.43 10.54 -4.55
N MET A 600 -3.88 11.71 -4.90
CA MET A 600 -4.57 12.67 -5.76
C MET A 600 -4.89 12.06 -7.13
N THR A 601 -3.96 11.33 -7.73
CA THR A 601 -4.17 10.63 -9.01
C THR A 601 -5.22 9.52 -8.88
N ASP A 602 -5.22 8.75 -7.79
CA ASP A 602 -6.24 7.74 -7.50
C ASP A 602 -7.64 8.36 -7.39
N ILE A 603 -7.75 9.51 -6.71
CA ILE A 603 -8.98 10.28 -6.59
C ILE A 603 -9.46 10.72 -7.99
N CYS A 604 -8.58 11.28 -8.82
CA CYS A 604 -8.91 11.66 -10.19
C CYS A 604 -9.43 10.48 -11.02
N LYS A 605 -8.67 9.38 -11.05
CA LYS A 605 -9.02 8.18 -11.81
C LYS A 605 -10.34 7.59 -11.33
N SER A 606 -10.54 7.47 -10.01
CA SER A 606 -11.77 6.91 -9.46
C SER A 606 -12.98 7.78 -9.75
N TYR A 607 -12.85 9.12 -9.72
CA TYR A 607 -13.92 10.02 -10.15
C TYR A 607 -14.26 9.83 -11.64
N ILE A 608 -13.25 9.74 -12.50
CA ILE A 608 -13.42 9.50 -13.93
C ILE A 608 -14.15 8.17 -14.16
N TYR A 609 -13.69 7.08 -13.56
CA TYR A 609 -14.31 5.76 -13.71
C TYR A 609 -15.73 5.71 -13.13
N SER A 610 -16.00 6.43 -12.05
CA SER A 610 -17.36 6.55 -11.51
C SER A 610 -18.32 7.21 -12.52
N ASN A 611 -17.86 8.22 -13.25
CA ASN A 611 -18.65 8.90 -14.30
C ASN A 611 -18.76 8.08 -15.60
N LEU A 612 -17.83 7.17 -15.85
CA LEU A 612 -17.92 6.18 -16.92
C LEU A 612 -18.73 4.93 -16.55
N SER A 613 -19.35 4.90 -15.36
CA SER A 613 -20.09 3.75 -14.82
C SER A 613 -19.26 2.46 -14.78
N SER A 614 -18.00 2.57 -14.35
CA SER A 614 -17.02 1.48 -14.30
C SER A 614 -16.47 1.30 -12.86
N PRO A 615 -17.30 0.80 -11.91
CA PRO A 615 -16.93 0.72 -10.50
C PRO A 615 -15.75 -0.22 -10.23
N ASP A 616 -15.55 -1.25 -11.06
CA ASP A 616 -14.46 -2.21 -10.89
C ASP A 616 -13.07 -1.57 -11.06
N ASN A 617 -12.97 -0.51 -11.87
CA ASN A 617 -11.72 0.21 -12.13
C ASN A 617 -11.42 1.33 -11.10
N MET A 618 -12.28 1.52 -10.11
CA MET A 618 -12.04 2.48 -9.03
C MET A 618 -11.10 1.88 -7.97
N CYS A 619 -10.28 2.73 -7.35
CA CYS A 619 -9.35 2.31 -6.30
C CYS A 619 -10.09 1.77 -5.07
N GLU A 620 -9.61 0.65 -4.52
CA GLU A 620 -10.28 -0.06 -3.42
C GLU A 620 -10.44 0.79 -2.16
N TRP A 621 -9.42 1.57 -1.78
CA TRP A 621 -9.48 2.41 -0.59
C TRP A 621 -10.53 3.54 -0.66
N LEU A 622 -11.00 3.90 -1.88
CA LEU A 622 -12.08 4.87 -2.10
C LEU A 622 -13.48 4.24 -2.08
N LYS A 623 -13.60 2.93 -1.98
CA LYS A 623 -14.86 2.17 -1.92
C LYS A 623 -15.33 1.91 -0.47
N ASP A 624 -14.47 2.19 0.51
CA ASP A 624 -14.75 1.99 1.94
C ASP A 624 -14.58 3.29 2.73
N TYR A 625 -15.64 3.69 3.48
CA TYR A 625 -15.64 4.97 4.21
C TYR A 625 -14.55 5.03 5.28
N LYS A 626 -14.31 3.94 5.99
CA LYS A 626 -13.31 3.90 7.07
C LYS A 626 -11.89 4.02 6.54
N GLN A 627 -11.59 3.31 5.45
CA GLN A 627 -10.28 3.42 4.80
C GLN A 627 -10.05 4.81 4.22
N LEU A 628 -11.09 5.38 3.59
CA LEU A 628 -11.06 6.73 3.03
C LEU A 628 -10.76 7.77 4.12
N GLU A 629 -11.50 7.74 5.24
CA GLU A 629 -11.32 8.69 6.36
C GLU A 629 -9.94 8.60 6.99
N LEU A 630 -9.33 7.41 7.02
CA LEU A 630 -7.98 7.20 7.55
C LEU A 630 -6.87 7.62 6.59
N SER A 631 -7.17 7.69 5.28
CA SER A 631 -6.14 7.81 4.25
C SER A 631 -5.87 9.23 3.77
N ILE A 632 -6.81 10.15 3.90
CA ILE A 632 -6.72 11.52 3.36
C ILE A 632 -7.09 12.60 4.37
N ASN A 633 -6.63 13.83 4.08
CA ASN A 633 -6.94 15.00 4.89
C ASN A 633 -8.40 15.43 4.74
N PHE A 634 -8.92 16.14 5.75
CA PHE A 634 -10.30 16.64 5.72
C PHE A 634 -10.60 17.49 4.48
N HIS A 635 -9.63 18.22 3.94
CA HIS A 635 -9.78 19.03 2.72
C HIS A 635 -10.24 18.24 1.49
N SER A 636 -9.81 16.98 1.37
CA SER A 636 -10.16 16.10 0.25
C SER A 636 -11.36 15.20 0.54
N LEU A 637 -11.78 15.08 1.81
CA LEU A 637 -12.86 14.18 2.20
C LEU A 637 -14.18 14.51 1.52
N GLY A 638 -14.52 15.80 1.37
CA GLY A 638 -15.75 16.21 0.67
C GLY A 638 -15.79 15.70 -0.78
N PHE A 639 -14.68 15.83 -1.51
CA PHE A 639 -14.60 15.35 -2.89
C PHE A 639 -14.56 13.81 -2.97
N ALA A 640 -13.84 13.15 -2.07
CA ALA A 640 -13.80 11.69 -2.00
C ALA A 640 -15.17 11.07 -1.65
N ASN A 641 -15.98 11.75 -0.83
CA ASN A 641 -17.35 11.34 -0.54
C ASN A 641 -18.25 11.37 -1.78
N ILE A 642 -18.00 12.28 -2.74
CA ILE A 642 -18.70 12.27 -4.03
C ILE A 642 -18.42 10.95 -4.77
N ILE A 643 -17.17 10.49 -4.74
CA ILE A 643 -16.74 9.25 -5.41
C ILE A 643 -17.37 8.03 -4.74
N LEU A 644 -17.28 7.94 -3.40
CA LEU A 644 -17.86 6.84 -2.65
C LEU A 644 -19.38 6.80 -2.79
N GLY A 645 -20.04 7.95 -2.72
CA GLY A 645 -21.48 8.04 -2.94
C GLY A 645 -21.87 7.54 -4.34
N LYS A 646 -21.14 7.97 -5.38
CA LYS A 646 -21.38 7.48 -6.75
C LYS A 646 -21.13 5.98 -6.88
N TYR A 647 -20.08 5.46 -6.25
CA TYR A 647 -19.81 4.04 -6.22
C TYR A 647 -20.98 3.23 -5.66
N LEU A 648 -21.52 3.62 -4.50
CA LEU A 648 -22.66 2.94 -3.88
C LEU A 648 -23.94 3.01 -4.74
N ILE A 649 -24.17 4.13 -5.42
CA ILE A 649 -25.28 4.26 -6.39
C ILE A 649 -25.07 3.30 -7.58
N LEU A 650 -23.85 3.20 -8.11
CA LEU A 650 -23.55 2.35 -9.27
C LEU A 650 -23.71 0.86 -8.98
N ILE A 651 -23.37 0.41 -7.78
CA ILE A 651 -23.54 -1.00 -7.38
C ILE A 651 -24.93 -1.31 -6.81
N GLY A 652 -25.82 -0.30 -6.71
CA GLY A 652 -27.19 -0.45 -6.19
C GLY A 652 -27.27 -0.61 -4.67
N ASP A 653 -26.21 -0.31 -3.90
CA ASP A 653 -26.23 -0.41 -2.44
C ASP A 653 -26.80 0.86 -1.79
N TYR A 654 -28.07 1.13 -2.12
CA TYR A 654 -28.79 2.33 -1.67
C TYR A 654 -28.92 2.40 -0.15
N HIS A 655 -29.12 1.26 0.51
CA HIS A 655 -29.29 1.22 1.97
C HIS A 655 -28.00 1.60 2.69
N LYS A 656 -26.85 1.12 2.22
CA LYS A 656 -25.55 1.50 2.79
C LYS A 656 -25.31 3.00 2.59
N PHE A 657 -25.60 3.54 1.39
CA PHE A 657 -25.48 4.97 1.15
C PHE A 657 -26.38 5.80 2.09
N LEU A 658 -27.65 5.44 2.24
CA LEU A 658 -28.58 6.12 3.15
C LEU A 658 -28.06 6.08 4.60
N GLY A 659 -27.46 4.97 5.03
CA GLY A 659 -26.90 4.80 6.36
C GLY A 659 -25.72 5.72 6.65
N ILE A 660 -24.83 5.98 5.67
CA ILE A 660 -23.62 6.82 5.86
C ILE A 660 -23.82 8.29 5.42
N SER A 661 -24.88 8.61 4.70
CA SER A 661 -25.11 9.96 4.13
C SER A 661 -25.14 11.07 5.18
N GLY A 662 -25.60 10.74 6.42
CA GLY A 662 -25.58 11.68 7.55
C GLY A 662 -24.17 12.14 7.92
N GLN A 663 -23.17 11.26 7.78
CA GLN A 663 -21.75 11.60 8.01
C GLN A 663 -21.25 12.54 6.90
N PHE A 664 -21.63 12.30 5.63
CA PHE A 664 -21.28 13.19 4.52
C PHE A 664 -21.82 14.60 4.74
N LEU A 665 -23.12 14.71 5.07
CA LEU A 665 -23.76 16.01 5.33
C LEU A 665 -23.16 16.72 6.55
N GLY A 666 -22.87 15.99 7.62
CA GLY A 666 -22.21 16.53 8.81
C GLY A 666 -20.84 17.13 8.48
N LEU A 667 -20.00 16.38 7.76
CA LEU A 667 -18.68 16.85 7.31
C LEU A 667 -18.81 18.07 6.38
N ASN A 668 -19.72 18.02 5.40
CA ASN A 668 -19.95 19.12 4.47
C ASN A 668 -20.44 20.40 5.19
N HIS A 669 -21.23 20.27 6.25
CA HIS A 669 -21.67 21.40 7.06
C HIS A 669 -20.50 22.01 7.88
N ILE A 670 -19.67 21.16 8.51
CA ILE A 670 -18.52 21.62 9.30
C ILE A 670 -17.53 22.42 8.46
N TYR A 671 -17.26 21.95 7.23
CA TYR A 671 -16.25 22.53 6.34
C TYR A 671 -16.83 23.42 5.22
N SER A 672 -18.15 23.58 5.14
CA SER A 672 -18.85 24.34 4.11
C SER A 672 -18.58 23.84 2.68
N TYR A 673 -18.51 22.52 2.46
CA TYR A 673 -18.26 21.94 1.15
C TYR A 673 -19.53 21.90 0.30
N LEU A 674 -19.82 22.99 -0.40
CA LEU A 674 -21.08 23.16 -1.14
C LEU A 674 -21.22 22.16 -2.29
N ILE A 675 -20.14 21.90 -3.05
CA ILE A 675 -20.18 20.95 -4.18
C ILE A 675 -20.49 19.53 -3.69
N SER A 676 -19.85 19.10 -2.62
CA SER A 676 -20.14 17.81 -2.01
C SER A 676 -21.56 17.69 -1.48
N ASN A 677 -22.15 18.78 -0.96
CA ASN A 677 -23.56 18.82 -0.57
C ASN A 677 -24.50 18.62 -1.76
N ILE A 678 -24.24 19.30 -2.88
CA ILE A 678 -25.05 19.17 -4.10
C ILE A 678 -25.05 17.71 -4.55
N TYR A 679 -23.88 17.06 -4.67
CA TYR A 679 -23.80 15.65 -5.06
C TYR A 679 -24.47 14.74 -4.02
N THR A 680 -24.27 14.98 -2.73
CA THR A 680 -24.88 14.18 -1.66
C THR A 680 -26.41 14.22 -1.74
N TYR A 681 -27.01 15.40 -1.99
CA TYR A 681 -28.46 15.52 -2.17
C TYR A 681 -28.94 14.86 -3.47
N ILE A 682 -28.19 14.91 -4.55
CA ILE A 682 -28.51 14.16 -5.78
C ILE A 682 -28.54 12.66 -5.48
N TYR A 683 -27.54 12.13 -4.81
CA TYR A 683 -27.46 10.70 -4.45
C TYR A 683 -28.54 10.30 -3.45
N LEU A 684 -28.89 11.16 -2.48
CA LEU A 684 -30.00 10.95 -1.56
C LEU A 684 -31.32 10.89 -2.32
N SER A 685 -31.49 11.74 -3.33
CA SER A 685 -32.66 11.71 -4.18
C SER A 685 -32.77 10.39 -4.96
N ILE A 686 -31.68 9.95 -5.59
CA ILE A 686 -31.62 8.67 -6.31
C ILE A 686 -31.94 7.51 -5.38
N ALA A 687 -31.22 7.40 -4.25
CA ALA A 687 -31.38 6.30 -3.32
C ALA A 687 -32.81 6.21 -2.73
N ASN A 688 -33.41 7.34 -2.37
CA ASN A 688 -34.81 7.37 -1.90
C ASN A 688 -35.82 7.02 -3.00
N ASN A 689 -35.59 7.43 -4.27
CA ASN A 689 -36.42 7.00 -5.38
C ASN A 689 -36.37 5.49 -5.57
N GLU A 690 -35.19 4.90 -5.59
CA GLU A 690 -35.01 3.47 -5.78
C GLU A 690 -35.52 2.60 -4.59
N THR A 691 -35.56 3.19 -3.38
CA THR A 691 -36.19 2.54 -2.20
C THR A 691 -37.68 2.85 -2.02
N GLY A 692 -38.31 3.57 -2.95
CA GLY A 692 -39.76 3.83 -2.96
C GLY A 692 -40.18 5.07 -2.17
N GLU A 693 -39.27 5.85 -1.60
CA GLU A 693 -39.53 7.03 -0.78
C GLU A 693 -39.63 8.31 -1.65
N LYS A 694 -40.62 8.39 -2.51
CA LYS A 694 -40.76 9.45 -3.53
C LYS A 694 -40.75 10.88 -2.98
N GLU A 695 -41.48 11.14 -1.87
CA GLU A 695 -41.52 12.47 -1.26
C GLU A 695 -40.15 12.94 -0.78
N LYS A 696 -39.38 12.04 -0.18
CA LYS A 696 -38.01 12.35 0.23
C LYS A 696 -37.11 12.58 -0.99
N SER A 697 -37.27 11.78 -2.02
CA SER A 697 -36.55 11.93 -3.28
C SER A 697 -36.77 13.33 -3.89
N HIS A 698 -38.01 13.79 -4.03
CA HIS A 698 -38.37 15.12 -4.52
C HIS A 698 -37.78 16.23 -3.63
N LYS A 699 -37.87 16.07 -2.31
CA LYS A 699 -37.29 17.03 -1.38
C LYS A 699 -35.77 17.18 -1.61
N PHE A 700 -35.02 16.08 -1.72
CA PHE A 700 -33.57 16.13 -1.87
C PHE A 700 -33.14 16.67 -3.24
N ILE A 701 -33.83 16.32 -4.35
CA ILE A 701 -33.45 16.89 -5.64
C ILE A 701 -33.70 18.41 -5.67
N MET A 702 -34.78 18.90 -5.02
CA MET A 702 -35.03 20.32 -4.87
C MET A 702 -33.96 21.01 -4.03
N MET A 703 -33.48 20.38 -2.95
CA MET A 703 -32.36 20.92 -2.16
C MET A 703 -31.10 21.05 -3.03
N ALA A 704 -30.75 20.04 -3.83
CA ALA A 704 -29.61 20.10 -4.74
C ALA A 704 -29.76 21.25 -5.77
N VAL A 705 -30.94 21.39 -6.39
CA VAL A 705 -31.24 22.46 -7.37
C VAL A 705 -31.12 23.85 -6.74
N ASN A 706 -31.68 24.05 -5.54
CA ASN A 706 -31.61 25.34 -4.83
C ASN A 706 -30.17 25.76 -4.50
N LEU A 707 -29.28 24.79 -4.20
CA LEU A 707 -27.88 25.07 -3.94
C LEU A 707 -27.08 25.38 -5.22
N ALA A 708 -27.39 24.68 -6.32
CA ALA A 708 -26.63 24.76 -7.56
C ALA A 708 -27.05 25.89 -8.50
N MET A 709 -28.36 26.23 -8.50
CA MET A 709 -28.97 27.16 -9.46
C MET A 709 -28.38 28.58 -9.38
N PRO A 710 -28.13 29.19 -8.20
CA PRO A 710 -27.60 30.55 -8.12
C PRO A 710 -26.25 30.70 -8.84
N ASP A 711 -25.40 29.68 -8.82
CA ASP A 711 -24.07 29.67 -9.43
C ASP A 711 -24.04 28.98 -10.81
N ARG A 712 -25.20 28.51 -11.30
CA ARG A 712 -25.36 27.82 -12.59
C ARG A 712 -24.53 26.55 -12.71
N LEU A 713 -24.47 25.74 -11.65
CA LEU A 713 -23.70 24.50 -11.60
C LEU A 713 -24.50 23.34 -12.20
N TYR A 714 -24.36 23.12 -13.50
CA TYR A 714 -25.14 22.11 -14.23
C TYR A 714 -24.49 20.71 -14.19
N MET A 715 -23.15 20.63 -14.22
CA MET A 715 -22.45 19.35 -14.39
C MET A 715 -22.72 18.30 -13.30
N PRO A 716 -22.94 18.62 -12.03
CA PRO A 716 -23.34 17.62 -11.03
C PRO A 716 -24.62 16.85 -11.42
N PHE A 717 -25.58 17.52 -12.06
CA PHE A 717 -26.82 16.93 -12.56
C PHE A 717 -26.58 16.19 -13.88
N VAL A 718 -25.74 16.72 -14.76
CA VAL A 718 -25.40 16.10 -16.05
C VAL A 718 -24.71 14.75 -15.81
N HIS A 719 -23.79 14.68 -14.88
CA HIS A 719 -23.08 13.44 -14.50
C HIS A 719 -24.02 12.36 -13.92
N ASN A 720 -25.18 12.73 -13.42
CA ASN A 720 -26.17 11.85 -12.81
C ASN A 720 -27.48 11.80 -13.59
N TYR A 721 -27.55 12.44 -14.75
CA TYR A 721 -28.80 12.63 -15.51
C TYR A 721 -29.55 11.33 -15.79
N PRO A 722 -28.96 10.18 -16.14
CA PRO A 722 -29.68 8.93 -16.36
C PRO A 722 -30.54 8.47 -15.17
N TYR A 723 -30.16 8.85 -13.94
CA TYR A 723 -30.86 8.47 -12.72
C TYR A 723 -31.92 9.47 -12.25
N ILE A 724 -31.82 10.73 -12.71
CA ILE A 724 -32.63 11.84 -12.19
C ILE A 724 -33.48 12.54 -13.24
N ASN A 725 -33.44 12.11 -14.51
CA ASN A 725 -34.15 12.77 -15.61
C ASN A 725 -35.66 12.93 -15.34
N MET A 726 -36.35 11.87 -14.89
CA MET A 726 -37.79 11.90 -14.55
C MET A 726 -38.05 12.83 -13.37
N LEU A 727 -37.20 12.80 -12.33
CA LEU A 727 -37.32 13.65 -11.15
C LEU A 727 -37.16 15.13 -11.51
N LEU A 728 -36.26 15.46 -12.45
CA LEU A 728 -36.07 16.82 -12.94
C LEU A 728 -37.29 17.32 -13.74
N ASP A 729 -37.96 16.45 -14.51
CA ASP A 729 -39.17 16.78 -15.23
C ASP A 729 -40.34 17.04 -14.27
N GLU A 730 -40.45 16.27 -13.18
CA GLU A 730 -41.51 16.42 -12.17
C GLU A 730 -41.38 17.72 -11.36
N ILE A 731 -40.18 18.21 -11.08
CA ILE A 731 -39.95 19.47 -10.35
C ILE A 731 -39.95 20.71 -11.24
N ASN A 732 -40.14 20.58 -12.54
CA ASN A 732 -40.04 21.64 -13.54
C ASN A 732 -41.28 22.58 -13.53
N THR A 733 -41.59 23.19 -12.40
CA THR A 733 -42.82 23.96 -12.19
C THR A 733 -42.66 25.48 -12.22
N ALA A 734 -41.55 26.02 -11.79
CA ALA A 734 -41.25 27.46 -11.78
C ALA A 734 -40.34 27.86 -12.95
N LYS A 735 -40.48 29.12 -13.44
CA LYS A 735 -39.74 29.60 -14.62
C LYS A 735 -38.22 29.46 -14.51
N ASP A 736 -37.65 29.79 -13.37
CA ASP A 736 -36.21 29.75 -13.16
C ASP A 736 -35.70 28.30 -13.08
N ILE A 737 -36.44 27.42 -12.39
CA ILE A 737 -36.16 25.99 -12.34
C ILE A 737 -36.25 25.40 -13.75
N SER A 738 -37.27 25.80 -14.53
CA SER A 738 -37.45 25.36 -15.91
C SER A 738 -36.24 25.70 -16.79
N LEU A 739 -35.69 26.91 -16.65
CA LEU A 739 -34.50 27.31 -17.39
C LEU A 739 -33.25 26.49 -16.95
N PHE A 740 -33.10 26.27 -15.65
CA PHE A 740 -32.02 25.46 -15.12
C PHE A 740 -32.08 24.02 -15.62
N VAL A 741 -33.26 23.38 -15.55
CA VAL A 741 -33.51 22.02 -16.04
C VAL A 741 -33.26 21.92 -17.55
N LYS A 742 -33.70 22.88 -18.35
CA LYS A 742 -33.45 22.91 -19.81
C LYS A 742 -31.95 22.94 -20.13
N ASN A 743 -31.16 23.69 -19.36
CA ASN A 743 -29.70 23.71 -19.55
C ASN A 743 -29.07 22.36 -19.19
N ILE A 744 -29.49 21.70 -18.12
CA ILE A 744 -29.06 20.35 -17.78
C ILE A 744 -29.38 19.39 -18.94
N GLN A 745 -30.60 19.37 -19.43
CA GLN A 745 -31.04 18.52 -20.55
C GLN A 745 -30.23 18.77 -21.83
N ARG A 746 -29.93 20.04 -22.13
CA ARG A 746 -29.10 20.44 -23.27
C ARG A 746 -27.68 19.87 -23.15
N LEU A 747 -27.05 19.94 -21.95
CA LEU A 747 -25.69 19.49 -21.70
C LEU A 747 -25.60 17.97 -21.54
N SER A 748 -26.65 17.32 -21.09
CA SER A 748 -26.66 15.85 -20.87
C SER A 748 -26.56 15.05 -22.15
N LYS A 749 -27.17 15.50 -23.25
CA LYS A 749 -27.17 14.79 -24.54
C LYS A 749 -25.77 14.58 -25.11
N PRO A 750 -24.90 15.60 -25.28
CA PRO A 750 -23.52 15.42 -25.74
C PRO A 750 -22.69 14.62 -24.74
N TYR A 751 -22.88 14.82 -23.43
CA TYR A 751 -22.17 14.10 -22.38
C TYR A 751 -22.44 12.60 -22.44
N GLU A 752 -23.70 12.16 -22.49
CA GLU A 752 -24.08 10.75 -22.61
C GLU A 752 -23.53 10.09 -23.89
N LYS A 753 -23.55 10.83 -25.00
CA LYS A 753 -22.94 10.38 -26.26
C LYS A 753 -21.43 10.19 -26.09
N GLY A 754 -20.77 11.12 -25.40
CA GLY A 754 -19.34 11.05 -25.11
C GLY A 754 -18.98 9.87 -24.22
N VAL A 755 -19.71 9.67 -23.11
CA VAL A 755 -19.52 8.51 -22.22
C VAL A 755 -19.66 7.20 -22.99
N LYS A 756 -20.68 7.07 -23.86
CA LYS A 756 -20.87 5.88 -24.69
C LYS A 756 -19.70 5.66 -25.66
N ALA A 757 -19.16 6.72 -26.26
CA ALA A 757 -18.03 6.63 -27.17
C ALA A 757 -16.75 6.14 -26.46
N ILE A 758 -16.44 6.70 -25.29
CA ILE A 758 -15.27 6.28 -24.48
C ILE A 758 -15.43 4.83 -24.00
N ASN A 759 -16.60 4.45 -23.47
CA ASN A 759 -16.86 3.08 -22.99
C ASN A 759 -16.80 2.05 -24.14
N LYS A 760 -17.33 2.37 -25.31
CA LYS A 760 -17.25 1.49 -26.49
C LYS A 760 -15.78 1.25 -26.86
N ALA A 761 -14.97 2.29 -26.90
CA ALA A 761 -13.54 2.18 -27.18
C ALA A 761 -12.77 1.34 -26.11
N GLY A 762 -13.14 1.48 -24.82
CA GLY A 762 -12.59 0.70 -23.72
C GLY A 762 -12.93 -0.79 -23.81
N ARG A 763 -14.19 -1.15 -24.15
CA ARG A 763 -14.64 -2.54 -24.30
C ARG A 763 -13.92 -3.25 -25.43
N LEU A 764 -13.68 -2.59 -26.56
CA LEU A 764 -12.95 -3.18 -27.69
C LEU A 764 -11.52 -3.59 -27.31
N LEU A 765 -10.90 -2.89 -26.37
CA LEU A 765 -9.58 -3.25 -25.85
C LEU A 765 -9.65 -4.41 -24.84
N ALA A 766 -10.65 -4.41 -23.95
CA ALA A 766 -10.78 -5.40 -22.88
C ALA A 766 -11.38 -6.73 -23.36
N ASP A 767 -12.51 -6.67 -24.07
CA ASP A 767 -13.27 -7.87 -24.44
C ASP A 767 -12.64 -8.68 -25.57
N TYR A 768 -11.91 -8.00 -26.46
CA TYR A 768 -11.28 -8.63 -27.63
C TYR A 768 -9.75 -8.67 -27.56
N GLY A 769 -9.15 -8.19 -26.47
CA GLY A 769 -7.70 -8.23 -26.26
C GLY A 769 -6.89 -7.47 -27.31
N LEU A 770 -7.50 -6.45 -27.96
CA LEU A 770 -6.78 -5.61 -28.91
C LEU A 770 -5.79 -4.72 -28.16
N THR A 771 -4.59 -4.58 -28.67
CA THR A 771 -3.68 -3.52 -28.22
C THR A 771 -4.18 -2.16 -28.70
N VAL A 772 -3.74 -1.08 -28.07
CA VAL A 772 -4.07 0.30 -28.48
C VAL A 772 -3.78 0.50 -29.98
N ARG A 773 -2.63 -0.01 -30.45
CA ARG A 773 -2.22 0.11 -31.84
C ARG A 773 -3.10 -0.70 -32.81
N GLU A 774 -3.51 -1.87 -32.41
CA GLU A 774 -4.45 -2.69 -33.19
C GLU A 774 -5.82 -2.02 -33.28
N ALA A 775 -6.30 -1.42 -32.17
CA ALA A 775 -7.56 -0.69 -32.16
C ALA A 775 -7.53 0.55 -33.07
N ASP A 776 -6.41 1.29 -33.11
CA ASP A 776 -6.24 2.45 -34.01
C ASP A 776 -6.26 2.00 -35.49
N VAL A 777 -5.54 0.93 -35.81
CA VAL A 777 -5.54 0.34 -37.16
C VAL A 777 -6.94 -0.15 -37.54
N ALA A 778 -7.64 -0.84 -36.64
CA ALA A 778 -8.99 -1.36 -36.88
C ALA A 778 -10.00 -0.24 -37.11
N LYS A 779 -9.93 0.85 -36.30
CA LYS A 779 -10.80 2.03 -36.44
C LYS A 779 -10.64 2.74 -37.79
N LEU A 780 -9.40 2.90 -38.26
CA LEU A 780 -9.12 3.51 -39.57
C LEU A 780 -9.51 2.57 -40.72
N ALA A 781 -9.31 1.26 -40.53
CA ALA A 781 -9.71 0.25 -41.46
C ALA A 781 -11.26 0.16 -41.61
N ALA A 782 -12.00 0.33 -40.52
CA ALA A 782 -13.47 0.41 -40.54
C ALA A 782 -13.99 1.61 -41.34
N LYS A 783 -13.23 2.74 -41.31
CA LYS A 783 -13.49 3.94 -42.15
C LYS A 783 -13.12 3.73 -43.63
N ARG A 784 -12.76 2.53 -44.04
CA ARG A 784 -12.38 2.13 -45.42
C ARG A 784 -11.07 2.75 -45.95
N LEU A 785 -10.19 3.27 -45.09
CA LEU A 785 -8.85 3.72 -45.50
C LEU A 785 -8.02 2.51 -45.95
N THR A 786 -7.22 2.66 -47.00
CA THR A 786 -6.28 1.65 -47.47
C THR A 786 -5.15 1.43 -46.46
N ASN A 787 -4.44 0.31 -46.53
CA ASN A 787 -3.31 0.05 -45.62
C ASN A 787 -2.20 1.10 -45.77
N LYS A 788 -2.04 1.69 -46.92
CA LYS A 788 -1.08 2.77 -47.18
C LYS A 788 -1.52 4.07 -46.46
N GLU A 789 -2.81 4.46 -46.61
CA GLU A 789 -3.34 5.64 -45.92
C GLU A 789 -3.30 5.48 -44.39
N ILE A 790 -3.55 4.28 -43.88
CA ILE A 790 -3.43 3.96 -42.45
C ILE A 790 -1.96 4.09 -42.00
N ALA A 791 -1.05 3.55 -42.79
CA ALA A 791 0.39 3.63 -42.54
C ALA A 791 0.88 5.09 -42.48
N ASP A 792 0.45 5.90 -43.43
CA ASP A 792 0.77 7.33 -43.50
C ASP A 792 0.18 8.11 -42.30
N GLN A 793 -1.08 7.85 -41.91
CA GLN A 793 -1.75 8.50 -40.80
C GLN A 793 -1.16 8.11 -39.43
N LEU A 794 -0.74 6.88 -39.27
CA LEU A 794 -0.20 6.37 -38.03
C LEU A 794 1.33 6.40 -37.94
N PHE A 795 2.00 6.93 -38.97
CA PHE A 795 3.48 7.00 -39.08
C PHE A 795 4.16 5.64 -38.89
N ILE A 796 3.65 4.58 -39.57
CA ILE A 796 4.20 3.22 -39.52
C ILE A 796 4.37 2.63 -40.93
N ALA A 797 5.11 1.53 -41.05
CA ALA A 797 5.24 0.83 -42.34
C ALA A 797 3.94 0.13 -42.73
N GLU A 798 3.63 0.07 -44.04
CA GLU A 798 2.45 -0.66 -44.55
C GLU A 798 2.47 -2.15 -44.18
N SER A 799 3.66 -2.75 -44.08
CA SER A 799 3.83 -4.14 -43.63
C SER A 799 3.37 -4.31 -42.17
N THR A 800 3.58 -3.32 -41.32
CA THR A 800 3.11 -3.30 -39.93
C THR A 800 1.59 -3.22 -39.88
N VAL A 801 0.95 -2.41 -40.73
CA VAL A 801 -0.52 -2.36 -40.84
C VAL A 801 -1.06 -3.72 -41.27
N LYS A 802 -0.47 -4.39 -42.26
CA LYS A 802 -0.88 -5.72 -42.67
C LYS A 802 -0.76 -6.76 -41.55
N SER A 803 0.33 -6.71 -40.80
CA SER A 803 0.51 -7.60 -39.63
C SER A 803 -0.56 -7.35 -38.57
N ASN A 804 -0.79 -6.07 -38.19
CA ASN A 804 -1.84 -5.69 -37.23
C ASN A 804 -3.22 -6.16 -37.72
N MET A 805 -3.57 -5.95 -39.00
CA MET A 805 -4.84 -6.40 -39.56
C MET A 805 -5.04 -7.90 -39.43
N LYS A 806 -4.01 -8.71 -39.61
CA LYS A 806 -4.07 -10.17 -39.42
C LYS A 806 -4.35 -10.52 -37.96
N MET A 807 -3.68 -9.83 -37.02
CA MET A 807 -3.91 -10.03 -35.58
C MET A 807 -5.31 -9.60 -35.16
N ILE A 808 -5.78 -8.46 -35.70
CA ILE A 808 -7.13 -7.92 -35.45
C ILE A 808 -8.20 -8.91 -35.90
N PHE A 809 -8.07 -9.45 -37.11
CA PHE A 809 -9.03 -10.44 -37.63
C PHE A 809 -9.10 -11.69 -36.76
N ASN A 810 -7.94 -12.17 -36.28
CA ASN A 810 -7.88 -13.32 -35.39
C ASN A 810 -8.53 -13.02 -34.01
N LYS A 811 -8.28 -11.82 -33.48
CA LYS A 811 -8.78 -11.43 -32.15
C LYS A 811 -10.26 -11.08 -32.13
N LEU A 812 -10.79 -10.52 -33.22
CA LEU A 812 -12.21 -10.21 -33.40
C LEU A 812 -13.01 -11.36 -33.98
N GLU A 813 -12.37 -12.49 -34.36
CA GLU A 813 -12.98 -13.65 -35.01
C GLU A 813 -13.72 -13.29 -36.30
N ILE A 814 -13.17 -12.34 -37.11
CA ILE A 814 -13.76 -11.90 -38.39
C ILE A 814 -12.92 -12.34 -39.55
N ASN A 815 -13.57 -12.51 -40.72
CA ASN A 815 -12.92 -12.97 -41.92
C ASN A 815 -12.75 -11.87 -42.99
N SER A 816 -13.34 -10.73 -42.78
CA SER A 816 -13.27 -9.64 -43.78
C SER A 816 -13.15 -8.26 -43.15
N ARG A 817 -12.50 -7.35 -43.88
CA ARG A 817 -12.36 -5.94 -43.46
C ARG A 817 -13.70 -5.21 -43.32
N ALA A 818 -14.71 -5.64 -44.10
CA ALA A 818 -16.03 -5.03 -44.06
C ALA A 818 -16.73 -5.26 -42.70
N GLU A 819 -16.45 -6.36 -42.05
CA GLU A 819 -17.02 -6.71 -40.75
C GLU A 819 -16.51 -5.83 -39.62
N LEU A 820 -15.35 -5.16 -39.78
CA LEU A 820 -14.84 -4.21 -38.81
C LEU A 820 -15.84 -3.06 -38.51
N LYS A 821 -16.67 -2.72 -39.50
CA LYS A 821 -17.71 -1.71 -39.33
C LYS A 821 -18.67 -2.05 -38.18
N ASN A 822 -18.96 -3.32 -37.94
CA ASN A 822 -19.86 -3.75 -36.87
C ASN A 822 -19.29 -3.50 -35.45
N PHE A 823 -17.99 -3.28 -35.34
CA PHE A 823 -17.28 -3.04 -34.08
C PHE A 823 -16.99 -1.55 -33.85
N PHE A 824 -16.93 -0.73 -34.91
CA PHE A 824 -16.42 0.65 -34.84
C PHE A 824 -17.42 1.72 -35.33
N ASP A 825 -18.67 1.34 -35.67
CA ASP A 825 -19.76 2.28 -36.01
C ASP A 825 -20.51 2.82 -34.80
#